data_255906df14097fa7587a2d8fddfa1246
#
_entry.id   255906df14097fa7587a2d8fddfa1246
#
_cell.length_a   1.000
_cell.length_b   1.000
_cell.length_c   1.000
_cell.angle_alpha   90.00
_cell.angle_beta   90.00
_cell.angle_gamma   90.00
#
_symmetry.space_group_name_H-M   'P 1'
#
loop_
_entity.id
_entity.type
_entity.pdbx_description
1 polymer ?
#
loop_
_entity_poly.entity_id
_entity_poly.type
_entity_poly.pdbx_seq_one_letter_code
_entity_poly.pdbx_strand_id
1 'polypeptide(L)'
;MNISYKWLKEYVDFDLTPQKTAEVLTSCGLEVDSVEEVQTIKGGLKGLYVGEVLTCEAHPNSDHLHITTVDLGKGEPSQIVCGAPNVAAGQKVIVADVGAVLYDGDNEFVIKKSKLRGVESFGMICAEDEIGVGTAHDGIIVLPADAKVGQPAAEYYQLESDWLIEIDITANHADALSHYGVARDLYAWLVQNGYETTLKRPSCDAFVVDNNDLPIDVTIENNDACKRYACVSITDCEVKESPEWLQNKLLTIGLRPINNIVDITNYIMMAYGQPMHCFDADMVKGHHIIVKTQPEGTKFVTLDGEEHTLGSSDLSICNAEEPMCIAGVFGGKGSGTYETTRNVVLESAYFHPTWIRKSARRHGLSTDSSYRFERGIDPSGTVYALKQAAILCKELAGGKISMEVKDVYPEPIADFDVDLKYAYVGQVIGKEIGNDVIKRIVTSLGMKVVEETNEGLQLKVPAYRVDVQRPCDVVEEILRIYGYNNVEIPTQLKSSLTVHGDEDREHKLETLVGEQLVGSGFNEILNNSLTKVAYYEGLNNYTEDTCVKLMNPLSADLGMMRQTLLFGGLESLSRNANRQNQNLRFFEFGNCYHYHADKADEESPIKAYSEEKHLALWLTGKRVEGSWIHPDEQSSFYELNGYVQNIFARLGIPAGLLVYEKSENNIFTYALKVMNRGGKVVAELGYVADGIRKNFGLTNEVFFADLNWTALIKLTSKKDIEFKEISKFPAVSRDLALLLDKEVLFKDVVAVATQTEKKLLKKVELFDVYEGKNLPQGKKSYAVNFILQDENATLKDKQIESIMQKLIANLKGKLGAELR
;
A
#
# COMPACT_ATOMS: atom_id res chain seq x y z
N MET A 1 8.35 -1.64 -14.37
CA MET A 1 9.63 -1.51 -15.15
C MET A 1 9.51 -2.27 -16.45
N ASN A 2 9.78 -1.61 -17.58
CA ASN A 2 9.67 -2.19 -18.89
C ASN A 2 11.01 -2.78 -19.33
N ILE A 3 11.03 -4.05 -19.69
CA ILE A 3 12.24 -4.80 -20.09
C ILE A 3 12.06 -5.33 -21.50
N SER A 4 13.00 -5.03 -22.40
CA SER A 4 13.11 -5.65 -23.70
C SER A 4 13.78 -7.02 -23.56
N TYR A 5 13.14 -8.06 -24.08
CA TYR A 5 13.65 -9.42 -24.04
C TYR A 5 14.96 -9.57 -24.85
N LYS A 6 15.05 -8.94 -26.05
CA LYS A 6 16.29 -8.96 -26.86
C LYS A 6 17.42 -8.23 -26.14
N TRP A 7 17.13 -7.08 -25.53
CA TRP A 7 18.14 -6.32 -24.78
C TRP A 7 18.61 -7.08 -23.53
N LEU A 8 17.70 -7.77 -22.82
CA LEU A 8 18.06 -8.63 -21.71
C LEU A 8 19.06 -9.73 -22.13
N LYS A 9 18.90 -10.33 -23.30
CA LYS A 9 19.81 -11.35 -23.86
C LYS A 9 21.22 -10.81 -24.18
N GLU A 10 21.42 -9.53 -24.26
CA GLU A 10 22.77 -8.95 -24.42
C GLU A 10 23.61 -9.09 -23.13
N TYR A 11 22.94 -9.14 -21.96
CA TYR A 11 23.61 -9.24 -20.67
C TYR A 11 23.71 -10.66 -20.12
N VAL A 12 22.77 -11.53 -20.45
CA VAL A 12 22.76 -12.89 -19.95
C VAL A 12 22.43 -13.88 -21.07
N ASP A 13 23.21 -14.97 -21.17
CA ASP A 13 23.00 -16.00 -22.18
C ASP A 13 21.91 -16.98 -21.69
N PHE A 14 20.82 -17.12 -22.46
CA PHE A 14 19.76 -18.08 -22.15
C PHE A 14 18.92 -18.40 -23.40
N ASP A 15 18.25 -19.56 -23.38
CA ASP A 15 17.36 -20.02 -24.46
C ASP A 15 15.95 -20.35 -23.92
N LEU A 16 15.41 -19.43 -23.10
CA LEU A 16 14.01 -19.49 -22.64
C LEU A 16 13.14 -18.66 -23.58
N THR A 17 11.90 -19.05 -23.79
CA THR A 17 10.93 -18.20 -24.49
C THR A 17 10.57 -16.95 -23.65
N PRO A 18 10.05 -15.87 -24.26
CA PRO A 18 9.63 -14.69 -23.49
C PRO A 18 8.66 -15.03 -22.36
N GLN A 19 7.67 -15.90 -22.60
CA GLN A 19 6.70 -16.34 -21.61
C GLN A 19 7.37 -17.13 -20.48
N LYS A 20 8.31 -18.01 -20.81
CA LYS A 20 9.06 -18.78 -19.80
C LYS A 20 9.99 -17.90 -19.00
N THR A 21 10.59 -16.88 -19.62
CA THR A 21 11.40 -15.86 -18.93
C THR A 21 10.54 -15.10 -17.90
N ALA A 22 9.32 -14.72 -18.25
CA ALA A 22 8.38 -14.06 -17.35
C ALA A 22 8.02 -14.94 -16.14
N GLU A 23 7.73 -16.23 -16.37
CA GLU A 23 7.47 -17.17 -15.27
C GLU A 23 8.67 -17.29 -14.32
N VAL A 24 9.87 -17.34 -14.87
CA VAL A 24 11.12 -17.41 -14.10
C VAL A 24 11.33 -16.14 -13.28
N LEU A 25 11.18 -14.97 -13.90
CA LEU A 25 11.32 -13.69 -13.20
C LEU A 25 10.32 -13.57 -12.03
N THR A 26 9.06 -13.90 -12.28
CA THR A 26 8.04 -13.93 -11.21
C THR A 26 8.43 -14.90 -10.09
N SER A 27 8.97 -16.08 -10.44
CA SER A 27 9.41 -17.05 -9.41
C SER A 27 10.59 -16.57 -8.58
N CYS A 28 11.37 -15.61 -9.08
CA CYS A 28 12.48 -14.96 -8.37
C CYS A 28 12.07 -13.73 -7.55
N GLY A 29 10.77 -13.38 -7.54
CA GLY A 29 10.26 -12.20 -6.85
C GLY A 29 10.22 -10.92 -7.69
N LEU A 30 10.41 -11.03 -9.01
CA LEU A 30 10.20 -9.96 -9.99
C LEU A 30 8.88 -10.23 -10.73
N GLU A 31 7.77 -9.79 -10.14
CA GLU A 31 6.42 -10.07 -10.65
C GLU A 31 6.22 -9.46 -12.04
N VAL A 32 5.86 -10.31 -12.99
CA VAL A 32 5.60 -9.89 -14.37
C VAL A 32 4.10 -9.71 -14.58
N ASP A 33 3.71 -8.49 -14.92
CA ASP A 33 2.33 -8.11 -15.18
C ASP A 33 1.88 -8.51 -16.59
N SER A 34 2.73 -8.23 -17.58
CA SER A 34 2.40 -8.51 -18.97
C SER A 34 3.63 -8.92 -19.79
N VAL A 35 3.37 -9.66 -20.89
CA VAL A 35 4.35 -10.03 -21.93
C VAL A 35 3.74 -9.78 -23.29
N GLU A 36 4.24 -8.78 -24.00
CA GLU A 36 3.66 -8.33 -25.27
C GLU A 36 4.70 -8.32 -26.39
N GLU A 37 4.31 -8.75 -27.58
CA GLU A 37 5.16 -8.61 -28.78
C GLU A 37 5.10 -7.17 -29.28
N VAL A 38 6.23 -6.48 -29.25
CA VAL A 38 6.39 -5.12 -29.79
C VAL A 38 7.01 -5.21 -31.18
N GLN A 39 6.32 -4.64 -32.13
CA GLN A 39 6.75 -4.59 -33.53
C GLN A 39 7.20 -3.16 -33.85
N THR A 40 8.31 -3.02 -34.54
CA THR A 40 8.89 -1.73 -34.98
C THR A 40 7.87 -0.90 -35.77
N ILE A 41 7.02 -1.58 -36.55
CA ILE A 41 5.89 -1.00 -37.27
C ILE A 41 4.61 -1.64 -36.76
N LYS A 42 3.64 -0.84 -36.33
CA LYS A 42 2.34 -1.31 -35.82
C LYS A 42 1.67 -2.29 -36.79
N GLY A 43 1.30 -3.48 -36.34
CA GLY A 43 0.75 -4.55 -37.17
C GLY A 43 1.77 -5.41 -37.89
N GLY A 44 3.08 -5.09 -37.85
CA GLY A 44 4.17 -5.91 -38.38
C GLY A 44 4.08 -6.20 -39.88
N LEU A 45 3.43 -5.33 -40.63
CA LEU A 45 3.20 -5.48 -42.07
C LEU A 45 2.54 -6.84 -42.44
N LYS A 46 1.72 -7.40 -41.56
CA LYS A 46 1.02 -8.70 -41.82
C LYS A 46 0.02 -8.56 -42.96
N GLY A 47 0.14 -9.46 -43.93
CA GLY A 47 -0.71 -9.44 -45.13
C GLY A 47 -0.24 -8.48 -46.24
N LEU A 48 0.94 -7.86 -46.09
CA LEU A 48 1.58 -7.05 -47.09
C LEU A 48 2.68 -7.87 -47.80
N TYR A 49 2.78 -7.73 -49.14
CA TYR A 49 3.71 -8.49 -49.95
C TYR A 49 4.36 -7.62 -51.04
N VAL A 50 5.56 -8.02 -51.46
CA VAL A 50 6.18 -7.47 -52.67
C VAL A 50 5.41 -7.97 -53.89
N GLY A 51 4.87 -7.07 -54.68
CA GLY A 51 4.17 -7.37 -55.91
C GLY A 51 4.86 -6.81 -57.13
N GLU A 52 4.59 -7.36 -58.34
CA GLU A 52 5.01 -6.80 -59.62
C GLU A 52 3.79 -6.31 -60.40
N VAL A 53 3.79 -5.07 -60.81
CA VAL A 53 2.74 -4.51 -61.66
C VAL A 53 2.92 -5.01 -63.09
N LEU A 54 2.13 -6.00 -63.51
CA LEU A 54 2.20 -6.60 -64.88
C LEU A 54 1.62 -5.68 -65.94
N THR A 55 0.47 -5.07 -65.64
CA THR A 55 -0.21 -4.11 -66.54
C THR A 55 -0.65 -2.90 -65.76
N CYS A 56 -0.72 -1.74 -66.43
CA CYS A 56 -1.23 -0.51 -65.89
C CYS A 56 -2.00 0.25 -67.00
N GLU A 57 -3.33 0.29 -66.86
CA GLU A 57 -4.21 0.92 -67.85
C GLU A 57 -5.01 2.03 -67.21
N ALA A 58 -5.34 3.09 -68.01
CA ALA A 58 -6.17 4.16 -67.50
C ALA A 58 -7.60 3.70 -67.17
N HIS A 59 -8.15 4.15 -66.05
CA HIS A 59 -9.48 3.77 -65.61
C HIS A 59 -10.54 4.44 -66.51
N PRO A 60 -11.54 3.69 -67.08
CA PRO A 60 -12.48 4.18 -68.06
C PRO A 60 -13.40 5.30 -67.56
N ASN A 61 -13.62 5.41 -66.24
CA ASN A 61 -14.49 6.36 -65.61
C ASN A 61 -13.75 7.33 -64.65
N SER A 62 -12.42 7.49 -64.80
CA SER A 62 -11.62 8.39 -63.97
C SER A 62 -10.41 8.92 -64.74
N ASP A 63 -10.03 10.13 -64.48
CA ASP A 63 -8.89 10.86 -65.06
C ASP A 63 -7.58 10.67 -64.26
N HIS A 64 -7.66 10.12 -63.04
CA HIS A 64 -6.53 9.93 -62.15
C HIS A 64 -6.35 8.49 -61.60
N LEU A 65 -7.32 7.58 -61.88
CA LEU A 65 -7.21 6.19 -61.45
C LEU A 65 -6.63 5.33 -62.56
N HIS A 66 -5.90 4.30 -62.16
CA HIS A 66 -5.32 3.28 -63.03
C HIS A 66 -5.82 1.90 -62.59
N ILE A 67 -6.12 1.04 -63.53
CA ILE A 67 -6.42 -0.37 -63.30
C ILE A 67 -5.12 -1.13 -63.51
N THR A 68 -4.63 -1.75 -62.45
CA THR A 68 -3.40 -2.52 -62.50
C THR A 68 -3.66 -4.01 -62.30
N THR A 69 -2.87 -4.85 -62.95
CA THR A 69 -2.81 -6.28 -62.67
C THR A 69 -1.47 -6.53 -61.97
N VAL A 70 -1.50 -7.04 -60.73
CA VAL A 70 -0.31 -7.20 -59.90
C VAL A 70 -0.09 -8.65 -59.56
N ASP A 71 1.09 -9.16 -59.85
CA ASP A 71 1.53 -10.51 -59.41
C ASP A 71 2.03 -10.41 -57.96
N LEU A 72 1.42 -11.20 -57.09
CA LEU A 72 1.80 -11.35 -55.67
C LEU A 72 2.51 -12.67 -55.39
N GLY A 73 2.95 -13.42 -56.42
CA GLY A 73 3.56 -14.73 -56.26
C GLY A 73 2.60 -15.82 -55.75
N LYS A 74 1.27 -15.58 -55.83
CA LYS A 74 0.22 -16.50 -55.32
C LYS A 74 -0.46 -17.32 -56.44
N GLY A 75 0.07 -17.23 -57.61
CA GLY A 75 -0.41 -18.00 -58.82
C GLY A 75 -1.25 -17.17 -59.76
N GLU A 76 -2.40 -16.61 -59.35
CA GLU A 76 -3.21 -15.72 -60.21
C GLU A 76 -2.94 -14.25 -59.83
N PRO A 77 -2.65 -13.37 -60.84
CA PRO A 77 -2.48 -11.93 -60.58
C PRO A 77 -3.75 -11.26 -60.06
N SER A 78 -3.59 -10.33 -59.13
CA SER A 78 -4.68 -9.56 -58.52
C SER A 78 -4.94 -8.27 -59.29
N GLN A 79 -6.21 -7.96 -59.58
CA GLN A 79 -6.61 -6.65 -60.11
C GLN A 79 -6.71 -5.64 -58.95
N ILE A 80 -5.95 -4.54 -59.05
CA ILE A 80 -5.95 -3.46 -58.06
C ILE A 80 -6.13 -2.11 -58.74
N VAL A 81 -7.06 -1.30 -58.25
CA VAL A 81 -7.25 0.08 -58.72
C VAL A 81 -6.39 1.02 -57.87
N CYS A 82 -5.46 1.72 -58.51
CA CYS A 82 -4.50 2.63 -57.87
C CYS A 82 -4.74 4.08 -58.33
N GLY A 83 -4.67 5.01 -57.40
CA GLY A 83 -4.80 6.46 -57.64
C GLY A 83 -3.47 7.22 -57.65
N ALA A 84 -2.36 6.56 -57.39
CA ALA A 84 -1.07 7.22 -57.30
C ALA A 84 -0.53 7.58 -58.71
N PRO A 85 0.05 8.81 -58.85
CA PRO A 85 0.49 9.31 -60.17
C PRO A 85 1.77 8.60 -60.68
N ASN A 86 2.51 7.92 -59.83
CA ASN A 86 3.75 7.25 -60.15
C ASN A 86 3.64 5.72 -60.45
N VAL A 87 2.41 5.19 -60.52
CA VAL A 87 2.21 3.76 -60.79
C VAL A 87 2.43 3.48 -62.29
N ALA A 88 3.25 2.44 -62.58
CA ALA A 88 3.53 2.00 -63.96
C ALA A 88 3.75 0.50 -64.06
N ALA A 89 3.51 -0.09 -65.25
CA ALA A 89 3.83 -1.49 -65.49
C ALA A 89 5.35 -1.77 -65.38
N GLY A 90 5.70 -2.94 -64.86
CA GLY A 90 7.07 -3.39 -64.61
C GLY A 90 7.66 -2.97 -63.28
N GLN A 91 6.93 -2.17 -62.49
CA GLN A 91 7.40 -1.77 -61.14
C GLN A 91 7.21 -2.87 -60.11
N LYS A 92 8.17 -2.97 -59.18
CA LYS A 92 8.01 -3.71 -57.92
C LYS A 92 7.44 -2.77 -56.90
N VAL A 93 6.40 -3.18 -56.20
CA VAL A 93 5.60 -2.37 -55.27
C VAL A 93 5.26 -3.14 -54.00
N ILE A 94 4.86 -2.45 -52.94
CA ILE A 94 4.28 -3.07 -51.74
C ILE A 94 2.77 -3.07 -51.87
N VAL A 95 2.16 -4.25 -51.68
CA VAL A 95 0.72 -4.46 -51.79
C VAL A 95 0.14 -4.98 -50.47
N ALA A 96 -0.84 -4.32 -49.95
CA ALA A 96 -1.70 -4.83 -48.90
C ALA A 96 -2.82 -5.69 -49.52
N ASP A 97 -2.81 -6.97 -49.23
CA ASP A 97 -3.81 -7.96 -49.71
C ASP A 97 -5.14 -7.80 -48.95
N VAL A 98 -6.19 -8.40 -49.50
CA VAL A 98 -7.51 -8.40 -48.83
C VAL A 98 -7.41 -9.10 -47.48
N GLY A 99 -7.82 -8.40 -46.41
CA GLY A 99 -7.69 -8.85 -45.04
C GLY A 99 -6.51 -8.25 -44.27
N ALA A 100 -5.55 -7.60 -44.98
CA ALA A 100 -4.49 -6.84 -44.29
C ALA A 100 -5.07 -5.68 -43.48
N VAL A 101 -4.44 -5.38 -42.38
CA VAL A 101 -4.80 -4.24 -41.50
C VAL A 101 -3.71 -3.20 -41.57
N LEU A 102 -4.05 -1.99 -41.97
CA LEU A 102 -3.18 -0.81 -41.95
C LEU A 102 -3.55 0.06 -40.76
N TYR A 103 -2.64 0.90 -40.28
CA TYR A 103 -2.82 1.73 -39.10
C TYR A 103 -2.53 3.20 -39.42
N ASP A 104 -3.46 4.07 -39.01
CA ASP A 104 -3.25 5.53 -38.97
C ASP A 104 -3.36 5.99 -37.51
N GLY A 105 -2.23 6.12 -36.85
CA GLY A 105 -2.18 6.32 -35.41
C GLY A 105 -2.85 5.16 -34.67
N ASP A 106 -3.94 5.44 -33.94
CA ASP A 106 -4.72 4.39 -33.21
C ASP A 106 -5.86 3.80 -34.04
N ASN A 107 -6.11 4.32 -35.23
CA ASN A 107 -7.18 3.82 -36.08
C ASN A 107 -6.73 2.63 -36.95
N GLU A 108 -7.57 1.60 -37.00
CA GLU A 108 -7.36 0.42 -37.83
C GLU A 108 -8.15 0.52 -39.13
N PHE A 109 -7.48 0.26 -40.27
CA PHE A 109 -8.11 0.21 -41.57
C PHE A 109 -7.91 -1.16 -42.21
N VAL A 110 -8.99 -1.95 -42.30
CA VAL A 110 -8.95 -3.31 -42.90
C VAL A 110 -9.13 -3.23 -44.38
N ILE A 111 -8.19 -3.72 -45.17
CA ILE A 111 -8.27 -3.83 -46.62
C ILE A 111 -9.38 -4.83 -47.01
N LYS A 112 -10.37 -4.38 -47.73
CA LYS A 112 -11.51 -5.17 -48.16
C LYS A 112 -11.58 -5.18 -49.70
N LYS A 113 -12.14 -6.24 -50.27
CA LYS A 113 -12.57 -6.21 -51.69
C LYS A 113 -13.49 -4.98 -51.84
N SER A 114 -13.12 -4.08 -52.72
CA SER A 114 -13.83 -2.86 -53.00
C SER A 114 -14.22 -2.69 -54.48
N LYS A 115 -15.18 -1.83 -54.78
CA LYS A 115 -15.55 -1.47 -56.12
C LYS A 115 -15.40 0.01 -56.34
N LEU A 116 -14.32 0.41 -57.04
CA LEU A 116 -13.97 1.79 -57.31
C LEU A 116 -14.48 2.23 -58.69
N ARG A 117 -15.42 3.18 -58.71
CA ARG A 117 -16.08 3.68 -59.96
C ARG A 117 -16.51 2.58 -60.98
N GLY A 118 -16.94 1.44 -60.43
CA GLY A 118 -17.46 0.32 -61.24
C GLY A 118 -16.45 -0.84 -61.49
N VAL A 119 -15.17 -0.67 -61.13
CA VAL A 119 -14.12 -1.70 -61.28
C VAL A 119 -13.80 -2.29 -59.92
N GLU A 120 -13.68 -3.61 -59.83
CA GLU A 120 -13.32 -4.33 -58.61
C GLU A 120 -11.81 -4.20 -58.31
N SER A 121 -11.48 -3.95 -57.04
CA SER A 121 -10.11 -3.92 -56.52
C SER A 121 -9.94 -4.94 -55.42
N PHE A 122 -8.87 -5.78 -55.51
CA PHE A 122 -8.57 -6.88 -54.60
C PHE A 122 -7.28 -6.60 -53.85
N GLY A 123 -7.16 -5.43 -53.23
CA GLY A 123 -5.99 -5.00 -52.49
C GLY A 123 -5.73 -3.51 -52.66
N MET A 124 -4.61 -3.06 -52.11
CA MET A 124 -4.14 -1.69 -52.18
C MET A 124 -2.63 -1.67 -52.41
N ILE A 125 -2.14 -0.89 -53.37
CA ILE A 125 -0.71 -0.58 -53.53
C ILE A 125 -0.42 0.58 -52.60
N CYS A 126 0.59 0.44 -51.73
CA CYS A 126 0.79 1.33 -50.55
C CYS A 126 1.85 2.39 -50.81
N ALA A 127 1.66 3.56 -50.16
CA ALA A 127 2.65 4.59 -49.92
C ALA A 127 3.46 4.31 -48.65
N GLU A 128 4.55 5.06 -48.42
CA GLU A 128 5.43 4.86 -47.25
C GLU A 128 4.70 5.16 -45.91
N ASP A 129 3.98 6.25 -45.84
CA ASP A 129 3.25 6.68 -44.66
C ASP A 129 2.06 5.77 -44.32
N GLU A 130 1.42 5.17 -45.35
CA GLU A 130 0.30 4.25 -45.17
C GLU A 130 0.68 2.93 -44.48
N ILE A 131 1.93 2.55 -44.56
CA ILE A 131 2.46 1.33 -43.92
C ILE A 131 3.50 1.61 -42.85
N GLY A 132 3.80 2.88 -42.59
CA GLY A 132 4.70 3.30 -41.52
C GLY A 132 6.19 3.06 -41.77
N VAL A 133 6.64 2.88 -43.02
CA VAL A 133 8.06 2.71 -43.37
C VAL A 133 8.75 4.02 -43.72
N GLY A 134 8.02 5.11 -43.83
CA GLY A 134 8.50 6.44 -44.15
C GLY A 134 7.42 7.50 -43.98
N THR A 135 7.66 8.70 -44.47
CA THR A 135 6.73 9.85 -44.35
C THR A 135 6.22 10.34 -45.69
N ALA A 136 6.67 9.77 -46.82
CA ALA A 136 6.26 10.19 -48.14
C ALA A 136 4.82 9.71 -48.48
N HIS A 137 3.99 10.66 -48.95
CA HIS A 137 2.60 10.41 -49.35
C HIS A 137 2.31 10.78 -50.83
N ASP A 138 3.29 11.25 -51.54
CA ASP A 138 3.16 11.78 -52.91
C ASP A 138 3.10 10.68 -54.01
N GLY A 139 3.21 9.41 -53.60
CA GLY A 139 3.13 8.27 -54.53
C GLY A 139 3.28 6.92 -53.81
N ILE A 140 3.11 5.84 -54.59
CA ILE A 140 3.34 4.47 -54.08
C ILE A 140 4.83 4.21 -53.91
N ILE A 141 5.16 3.21 -53.04
CA ILE A 141 6.51 2.69 -52.89
C ILE A 141 6.92 1.93 -54.15
N VAL A 142 7.99 2.37 -54.80
CA VAL A 142 8.62 1.67 -55.91
C VAL A 142 9.92 1.03 -55.44
N LEU A 143 9.95 -0.30 -55.40
CA LEU A 143 11.08 -1.09 -54.95
C LEU A 143 12.14 -1.30 -56.06
N PRO A 144 13.41 -1.59 -55.70
CA PRO A 144 14.42 -2.02 -56.64
C PRO A 144 13.99 -3.27 -57.46
N ALA A 145 14.47 -3.37 -58.66
CA ALA A 145 14.07 -4.42 -59.62
C ALA A 145 14.41 -5.86 -59.16
N ASP A 146 15.37 -6.02 -58.25
CA ASP A 146 15.79 -7.27 -57.64
C ASP A 146 14.90 -7.74 -56.49
N ALA A 147 13.92 -6.97 -56.05
CA ALA A 147 12.97 -7.36 -55.02
C ALA A 147 12.19 -8.60 -55.46
N LYS A 148 12.06 -9.58 -54.55
CA LYS A 148 11.41 -10.87 -54.88
C LYS A 148 9.90 -10.77 -54.77
N VAL A 149 9.21 -11.03 -55.87
CA VAL A 149 7.73 -11.10 -55.90
C VAL A 149 7.22 -12.19 -54.96
N GLY A 150 6.18 -11.86 -54.19
CA GLY A 150 5.60 -12.75 -53.18
C GLY A 150 6.31 -12.79 -51.85
N GLN A 151 7.45 -12.07 -51.71
CA GLN A 151 8.11 -11.94 -50.42
C GLN A 151 7.23 -11.11 -49.45
N PRO A 152 7.01 -11.57 -48.21
CA PRO A 152 6.35 -10.75 -47.19
C PRO A 152 7.07 -9.41 -47.00
N ALA A 153 6.31 -8.30 -46.88
CA ALA A 153 6.90 -6.97 -46.71
C ALA A 153 7.72 -6.88 -45.41
N ALA A 154 7.30 -7.55 -44.35
CA ALA A 154 8.06 -7.65 -43.09
C ALA A 154 9.45 -8.25 -43.28
N GLU A 155 9.61 -9.27 -44.14
CA GLU A 155 10.90 -9.87 -44.47
C GLU A 155 11.73 -8.96 -45.36
N TYR A 156 11.08 -8.28 -46.33
CA TYR A 156 11.76 -7.34 -47.22
C TYR A 156 12.38 -6.18 -46.44
N TYR A 157 11.64 -5.60 -45.49
CA TYR A 157 12.11 -4.51 -44.63
C TYR A 157 12.91 -5.01 -43.43
N GLN A 158 13.11 -6.32 -43.28
CA GLN A 158 13.86 -6.93 -42.17
C GLN A 158 13.32 -6.46 -40.82
N LEU A 159 11.98 -6.38 -40.70
CA LEU A 159 11.36 -5.93 -39.47
C LEU A 159 11.71 -6.86 -38.33
N GLU A 160 12.24 -6.27 -37.30
CA GLU A 160 12.53 -6.95 -36.05
C GLU A 160 11.35 -6.80 -35.10
N SER A 161 10.82 -7.90 -34.59
CA SER A 161 9.95 -7.89 -33.41
C SER A 161 10.77 -8.11 -32.15
N ASP A 162 10.38 -7.48 -31.07
CA ASP A 162 10.91 -7.75 -29.74
C ASP A 162 9.74 -8.07 -28.78
N TRP A 163 10.04 -8.46 -27.56
CA TRP A 163 9.05 -8.71 -26.55
C TRP A 163 9.26 -7.75 -25.39
N LEU A 164 8.22 -7.02 -25.02
CA LEU A 164 8.15 -6.22 -23.82
C LEU A 164 7.70 -7.10 -22.66
N ILE A 165 8.49 -7.12 -21.60
CA ILE A 165 8.17 -7.75 -20.32
C ILE A 165 7.98 -6.62 -19.32
N GLU A 166 6.76 -6.43 -18.86
CA GLU A 166 6.43 -5.44 -17.83
C GLU A 166 6.55 -6.08 -16.45
N ILE A 167 7.42 -5.50 -15.61
CA ILE A 167 7.74 -6.02 -14.28
C ILE A 167 7.32 -5.00 -13.23
N ASP A 168 6.51 -5.41 -12.25
CA ASP A 168 6.27 -4.63 -11.04
C ASP A 168 7.41 -4.87 -10.04
N ILE A 169 8.17 -3.82 -9.78
CA ILE A 169 9.35 -3.87 -8.90
C ILE A 169 9.03 -3.20 -7.58
N THR A 170 9.10 -3.98 -6.50
CA THR A 170 8.91 -3.48 -5.14
C THR A 170 9.97 -2.46 -4.75
N ALA A 171 9.64 -1.56 -3.83
CA ALA A 171 10.50 -0.43 -3.47
C ALA A 171 11.86 -0.85 -2.86
N ASN A 172 11.97 -2.03 -2.29
CA ASN A 172 13.20 -2.60 -1.74
C ASN A 172 14.11 -3.23 -2.81
N HIS A 173 13.60 -3.55 -4.01
CA HIS A 173 14.34 -4.14 -5.12
C HIS A 173 14.87 -3.09 -6.12
N ALA A 174 15.41 -1.97 -5.62
CA ALA A 174 15.93 -0.88 -6.45
C ALA A 174 17.04 -1.33 -7.42
N ASP A 175 17.78 -2.37 -7.07
CA ASP A 175 18.84 -2.95 -7.89
C ASP A 175 18.33 -3.64 -9.17
N ALA A 176 17.02 -3.94 -9.24
CA ALA A 176 16.35 -4.49 -10.44
C ALA A 176 15.75 -3.41 -11.36
N LEU A 177 15.91 -2.10 -11.06
CA LEU A 177 15.37 -1.00 -11.87
C LEU A 177 16.19 -0.74 -13.17
N SER A 178 16.71 -1.79 -13.77
CA SER A 178 17.47 -1.77 -15.04
C SER A 178 17.49 -3.14 -15.70
N HIS A 179 17.79 -3.17 -17.00
CA HIS A 179 18.00 -4.44 -17.74
C HIS A 179 19.11 -5.28 -17.12
N TYR A 180 20.24 -4.67 -16.76
CA TYR A 180 21.35 -5.37 -16.11
C TYR A 180 21.00 -5.87 -14.71
N GLY A 181 20.17 -5.12 -13.96
CA GLY A 181 19.67 -5.56 -12.65
C GLY A 181 18.80 -6.80 -12.75
N VAL A 182 17.84 -6.81 -13.68
CA VAL A 182 16.99 -7.98 -13.96
C VAL A 182 17.83 -9.15 -14.50
N ALA A 183 18.83 -8.87 -15.34
CA ALA A 183 19.75 -9.89 -15.85
C ALA A 183 20.54 -10.59 -14.72
N ARG A 184 20.94 -9.88 -13.65
CA ARG A 184 21.61 -10.48 -12.49
C ARG A 184 20.72 -11.50 -11.77
N ASP A 185 19.46 -11.20 -11.58
CA ASP A 185 18.53 -12.12 -10.92
C ASP A 185 18.19 -13.32 -11.79
N LEU A 186 17.94 -13.10 -13.09
CA LEU A 186 17.76 -14.17 -14.06
C LEU A 186 19.00 -15.07 -14.13
N TYR A 187 20.20 -14.50 -14.14
CA TYR A 187 21.46 -15.24 -14.12
C TYR A 187 21.57 -16.12 -12.88
N ALA A 188 21.26 -15.58 -11.70
CA ALA A 188 21.31 -16.35 -10.45
C ALA A 188 20.35 -17.55 -10.47
N TRP A 189 19.14 -17.36 -11.00
CA TRP A 189 18.17 -18.43 -11.16
C TRP A 189 18.65 -19.49 -12.17
N LEU A 190 19.19 -19.06 -13.32
CA LEU A 190 19.72 -19.96 -14.34
C LEU A 190 20.87 -20.82 -13.79
N VAL A 191 21.82 -20.21 -13.09
CA VAL A 191 22.95 -20.94 -12.44
C VAL A 191 22.44 -21.95 -11.41
N GLN A 192 21.46 -21.56 -10.59
CA GLN A 192 20.88 -22.44 -9.59
C GLN A 192 20.17 -23.64 -10.21
N ASN A 193 19.55 -23.46 -11.38
CA ASN A 193 18.81 -24.51 -12.07
C ASN A 193 19.65 -25.28 -13.11
N GLY A 194 20.98 -25.10 -13.10
CA GLY A 194 21.91 -25.90 -13.88
C GLY A 194 22.03 -25.53 -15.36
N TYR A 195 21.60 -24.32 -15.74
CA TYR A 195 21.85 -23.81 -17.10
C TYR A 195 23.28 -23.33 -17.24
N GLU A 196 23.90 -23.62 -18.38
CA GLU A 196 25.16 -22.99 -18.77
C GLU A 196 24.85 -21.55 -19.21
N THR A 197 25.36 -20.58 -18.46
CA THR A 197 25.06 -19.17 -18.71
C THR A 197 26.21 -18.28 -18.26
N THR A 198 26.29 -17.07 -18.82
CA THR A 198 27.26 -16.05 -18.41
C THR A 198 26.53 -14.72 -18.25
N LEU A 199 26.93 -13.95 -17.23
CA LEU A 199 26.51 -12.56 -17.06
C LEU A 199 27.58 -11.65 -17.66
N LYS A 200 27.20 -10.88 -18.68
CA LYS A 200 28.12 -10.01 -19.46
C LYS A 200 27.91 -8.56 -19.05
N ARG A 201 29.02 -7.86 -18.83
CA ARG A 201 28.99 -6.41 -18.64
C ARG A 201 29.97 -5.80 -19.65
N PRO A 202 29.54 -4.89 -20.57
CA PRO A 202 30.40 -4.29 -21.57
C PRO A 202 31.65 -3.66 -20.94
N SER A 203 32.82 -3.78 -21.62
CA SER A 203 34.06 -3.18 -21.17
C SER A 203 34.04 -1.66 -21.31
N CYS A 204 34.79 -0.95 -20.46
CA CYS A 204 35.06 0.46 -20.59
C CYS A 204 36.44 0.75 -21.24
N ASP A 205 37.10 -0.25 -21.83
CA ASP A 205 38.49 -0.08 -22.38
C ASP A 205 38.55 0.91 -23.54
N ALA A 206 37.42 1.12 -24.24
CA ALA A 206 37.32 2.13 -25.31
C ALA A 206 37.26 3.57 -24.79
N PHE A 207 37.16 3.77 -23.46
CA PHE A 207 37.24 5.09 -22.87
C PHE A 207 38.69 5.58 -22.87
N VAL A 208 39.01 6.47 -23.84
CA VAL A 208 40.31 7.08 -23.99
C VAL A 208 40.12 8.59 -24.14
N VAL A 209 40.85 9.36 -23.32
CA VAL A 209 40.86 10.84 -23.40
C VAL A 209 41.57 11.29 -24.70
N ASP A 210 40.85 12.04 -25.50
CA ASP A 210 41.35 12.49 -26.82
C ASP A 210 42.13 13.81 -26.72
N ASN A 211 41.72 14.71 -25.81
CA ASN A 211 42.37 16.00 -25.56
C ASN A 211 42.11 16.46 -24.12
N ASN A 212 42.51 17.68 -23.76
CA ASN A 212 42.27 18.25 -22.45
C ASN A 212 41.83 19.73 -22.57
N ASP A 213 40.93 19.96 -23.56
CA ASP A 213 40.56 21.31 -23.97
C ASP A 213 39.45 21.89 -23.11
N LEU A 214 38.69 21.04 -22.41
CA LEU A 214 37.53 21.46 -21.60
C LEU A 214 37.56 20.84 -20.21
N PRO A 215 38.50 21.20 -19.33
CA PRO A 215 38.52 20.70 -17.96
C PRO A 215 37.36 21.32 -17.14
N ILE A 216 36.66 20.50 -16.38
CA ILE A 216 35.58 20.91 -15.48
C ILE A 216 35.97 20.55 -14.05
N ASP A 217 35.84 21.52 -13.14
CA ASP A 217 36.01 21.29 -11.72
C ASP A 217 34.68 20.96 -11.04
N VAL A 218 34.73 20.23 -9.92
CA VAL A 218 33.59 19.83 -9.14
C VAL A 218 33.82 20.10 -7.66
N THR A 219 32.83 20.73 -7.01
CA THR A 219 32.79 20.90 -5.55
C THR A 219 31.45 20.41 -5.00
N ILE A 220 31.50 19.55 -4.00
CA ILE A 220 30.33 19.14 -3.23
C ILE A 220 30.33 19.94 -1.92
N GLU A 221 29.40 20.87 -1.76
CA GLU A 221 29.25 21.63 -0.49
C GLU A 221 28.40 20.88 0.55
N ASN A 222 27.48 19.98 0.10
CA ASN A 222 26.63 19.20 0.99
C ASN A 222 26.87 17.69 0.79
N ASN A 223 27.83 17.15 1.54
CA ASN A 223 28.19 15.72 1.48
C ASN A 223 27.11 14.79 2.04
N ASP A 224 26.15 15.28 2.82
CA ASP A 224 25.05 14.45 3.31
C ASP A 224 24.04 14.18 2.21
N ALA A 225 23.80 15.16 1.35
CA ALA A 225 22.84 15.05 0.25
C ALA A 225 23.45 14.44 -1.03
N CYS A 226 24.72 14.72 -1.29
CA CYS A 226 25.46 14.17 -2.43
C CYS A 226 26.71 13.43 -1.94
N LYS A 227 26.69 12.10 -1.96
CA LYS A 227 27.81 11.27 -1.50
C LYS A 227 28.89 11.10 -2.56
N ARG A 228 28.51 11.11 -3.84
CA ARG A 228 29.45 10.97 -4.96
C ARG A 228 28.98 11.77 -6.16
N TYR A 229 29.87 12.47 -6.81
CA TYR A 229 29.59 13.16 -8.05
C TYR A 229 30.73 12.95 -9.04
N ALA A 230 30.42 12.42 -10.21
CA ALA A 230 31.38 12.23 -11.29
C ALA A 230 30.92 12.94 -12.56
N CYS A 231 31.85 13.53 -13.29
CA CYS A 231 31.58 14.11 -14.59
C CYS A 231 32.72 13.91 -15.58
N VAL A 232 32.40 14.09 -16.86
CA VAL A 232 33.33 14.11 -17.96
C VAL A 232 32.86 15.09 -19.02
N SER A 233 33.75 15.86 -19.61
CA SER A 233 33.46 16.76 -20.74
C SER A 233 33.77 16.09 -22.07
N ILE A 234 32.92 16.40 -23.06
CA ILE A 234 33.09 15.94 -24.45
C ILE A 234 32.91 17.11 -25.37
N THR A 235 33.86 17.33 -26.25
CA THR A 235 33.85 18.42 -27.23
C THR A 235 33.51 17.91 -28.63
N ASP A 236 33.18 18.85 -29.54
CA ASP A 236 32.90 18.59 -30.95
C ASP A 236 31.72 17.58 -31.19
N CYS A 237 30.76 17.55 -30.31
CA CYS A 237 29.56 16.72 -30.49
C CYS A 237 28.64 17.31 -31.59
N GLU A 238 28.05 16.42 -32.38
CA GLU A 238 26.97 16.73 -33.28
C GLU A 238 25.67 16.19 -32.73
N VAL A 239 24.75 17.06 -32.24
CA VAL A 239 23.42 16.66 -31.81
C VAL A 239 22.57 16.41 -33.04
N LYS A 240 22.07 15.19 -33.17
CA LYS A 240 21.25 14.70 -34.30
C LYS A 240 20.33 13.58 -33.85
N GLU A 241 19.53 13.09 -34.77
CA GLU A 241 18.67 11.93 -34.54
C GLU A 241 19.53 10.71 -34.16
N SER A 242 19.03 9.93 -33.23
CA SER A 242 19.66 8.68 -32.78
C SER A 242 19.68 7.62 -33.89
N PRO A 243 20.66 6.71 -33.93
CA PRO A 243 20.64 5.59 -34.84
C PRO A 243 19.46 4.65 -34.52
N GLU A 244 18.95 3.97 -35.53
CA GLU A 244 17.76 3.14 -35.48
C GLU A 244 17.79 2.10 -34.34
N TRP A 245 18.93 1.45 -34.11
CA TRP A 245 19.04 0.46 -33.05
C TRP A 245 18.78 1.06 -31.63
N LEU A 246 19.20 2.31 -31.41
CA LEU A 246 18.99 3.01 -30.13
C LEU A 246 17.54 3.45 -30.00
N GLN A 247 16.98 4.00 -31.07
CA GLN A 247 15.57 4.36 -31.13
C GLN A 247 14.67 3.13 -30.85
N ASN A 248 14.91 2.01 -31.53
CA ASN A 248 14.13 0.78 -31.39
C ASN A 248 14.17 0.24 -29.95
N LYS A 249 15.34 0.24 -29.29
CA LYS A 249 15.45 -0.17 -27.89
C LYS A 249 14.62 0.71 -26.95
N LEU A 250 14.67 2.02 -27.14
CA LEU A 250 13.91 2.96 -26.32
C LEU A 250 12.40 2.84 -26.59
N LEU A 251 11.99 2.77 -27.86
CA LEU A 251 10.59 2.60 -28.25
C LEU A 251 10.00 1.29 -27.70
N THR A 252 10.77 0.19 -27.73
CA THR A 252 10.32 -1.10 -27.19
C THR A 252 9.94 -1.02 -25.74
N ILE A 253 10.62 -0.20 -24.95
CA ILE A 253 10.31 -0.03 -23.51
C ILE A 253 9.40 1.17 -23.23
N GLY A 254 8.83 1.81 -24.27
CA GLY A 254 7.88 2.90 -24.17
C GLY A 254 8.49 4.29 -24.00
N LEU A 255 9.82 4.45 -24.22
CA LEU A 255 10.49 5.75 -24.21
C LEU A 255 10.55 6.34 -25.61
N ARG A 256 10.16 7.62 -25.72
CA ARG A 256 10.22 8.36 -26.98
C ARG A 256 11.64 8.89 -27.22
N PRO A 257 12.29 8.55 -28.35
CA PRO A 257 13.56 9.12 -28.78
C PRO A 257 13.46 10.65 -28.95
N ILE A 258 14.53 11.35 -28.59
CA ILE A 258 14.63 12.83 -28.67
C ILE A 258 15.80 13.23 -29.57
N ASN A 259 17.02 12.93 -29.17
CA ASN A 259 18.23 13.08 -29.92
C ASN A 259 19.34 12.17 -29.36
N ASN A 260 20.42 11.96 -30.13
CA ASN A 260 21.49 11.03 -29.79
C ASN A 260 22.08 11.23 -28.36
N ILE A 261 22.19 12.45 -27.87
CA ILE A 261 22.79 12.75 -26.54
C ILE A 261 21.79 12.37 -25.41
N VAL A 262 20.54 12.84 -25.52
CA VAL A 262 19.51 12.57 -24.51
C VAL A 262 19.18 11.07 -24.49
N ASP A 263 19.10 10.46 -25.66
CA ASP A 263 18.80 9.04 -25.81
C ASP A 263 19.89 8.15 -25.23
N ILE A 264 21.17 8.56 -25.34
CA ILE A 264 22.29 7.89 -24.66
C ILE A 264 22.08 7.92 -23.13
N THR A 265 21.71 9.06 -22.55
CA THR A 265 21.49 9.14 -21.09
C THR A 265 20.32 8.27 -20.64
N ASN A 266 19.23 8.24 -21.41
CA ASN A 266 18.09 7.37 -21.18
C ASN A 266 18.47 5.88 -21.33
N TYR A 267 19.23 5.55 -22.37
CA TYR A 267 19.73 4.20 -22.58
C TYR A 267 20.57 3.70 -21.39
N ILE A 268 21.52 4.51 -20.90
CA ILE A 268 22.37 4.15 -19.76
C ILE A 268 21.54 3.98 -18.48
N MET A 269 20.55 4.83 -18.25
CA MET A 269 19.65 4.71 -17.10
C MET A 269 18.86 3.40 -17.16
N MET A 270 18.30 3.04 -18.31
CA MET A 270 17.54 1.80 -18.49
C MET A 270 18.43 0.56 -18.57
N ALA A 271 19.66 0.70 -19.03
CA ALA A 271 20.65 -0.38 -19.09
C ALA A 271 21.18 -0.76 -17.69
N TYR A 272 21.61 0.22 -16.91
CA TYR A 272 22.39 0.00 -15.69
C TYR A 272 21.77 0.58 -14.41
N GLY A 273 20.63 1.24 -14.49
CA GLY A 273 19.95 1.84 -13.34
C GLY A 273 20.59 3.12 -12.81
N GLN A 274 21.51 3.72 -13.56
CA GLN A 274 22.17 4.96 -13.21
C GLN A 274 21.53 6.13 -13.97
N PRO A 275 20.73 6.98 -13.31
CA PRO A 275 20.26 8.19 -13.95
C PRO A 275 21.43 9.13 -14.25
N MET A 276 21.39 9.75 -15.41
CA MET A 276 22.41 10.67 -15.88
C MET A 276 21.77 11.97 -16.35
N HIS A 277 22.57 13.03 -16.30
CA HIS A 277 22.21 14.31 -16.93
C HIS A 277 23.32 14.76 -17.88
N CYS A 278 22.93 15.52 -18.88
CA CYS A 278 23.86 16.11 -19.82
C CYS A 278 23.64 17.63 -19.88
N PHE A 279 24.66 18.38 -19.52
CA PHE A 279 24.64 19.84 -19.62
C PHE A 279 25.31 20.31 -20.91
N ASP A 280 24.79 21.39 -21.51
CA ASP A 280 25.54 22.16 -22.46
C ASP A 280 26.75 22.80 -21.73
N ALA A 281 27.97 22.48 -22.16
CA ALA A 281 29.16 22.89 -21.47
C ALA A 281 29.39 24.42 -21.49
N ASP A 282 28.85 25.10 -22.50
CA ASP A 282 28.96 26.57 -22.62
C ASP A 282 28.09 27.29 -21.56
N MET A 283 27.10 26.56 -21.00
CA MET A 283 26.28 27.03 -19.89
C MET A 283 26.89 26.73 -18.52
N VAL A 284 27.93 25.90 -18.44
CA VAL A 284 28.67 25.64 -17.20
C VAL A 284 29.65 26.79 -16.94
N LYS A 285 29.12 27.91 -16.51
CA LYS A 285 29.92 29.13 -16.27
C LYS A 285 31.01 28.88 -15.24
N GLY A 286 32.20 29.37 -15.56
CA GLY A 286 33.39 29.19 -14.75
C GLY A 286 34.03 27.81 -14.86
N HIS A 287 33.53 26.93 -15.75
CA HIS A 287 33.95 25.53 -15.87
C HIS A 287 33.97 24.81 -14.52
N HIS A 288 33.00 25.14 -13.68
CA HIS A 288 32.91 24.63 -12.31
C HIS A 288 31.46 24.21 -11.96
N ILE A 289 31.30 22.97 -11.55
CA ILE A 289 30.06 22.44 -11.04
C ILE A 289 30.09 22.46 -9.52
N ILE A 290 29.06 23.05 -8.90
CA ILE A 290 28.91 23.16 -7.45
C ILE A 290 27.60 22.49 -7.04
N VAL A 291 27.71 21.43 -6.26
CA VAL A 291 26.54 20.69 -5.74
C VAL A 291 26.23 21.21 -4.34
N LYS A 292 25.12 21.92 -4.19
CA LYS A 292 24.73 22.60 -2.95
C LYS A 292 23.24 22.77 -2.80
N THR A 293 22.80 23.07 -1.58
CA THR A 293 21.42 23.48 -1.30
C THR A 293 21.22 24.97 -1.62
N GLN A 294 19.98 25.37 -1.86
CA GLN A 294 19.64 26.75 -2.22
C GLN A 294 19.09 27.54 -1.01
N PRO A 295 19.25 28.87 -0.98
CA PRO A 295 18.49 29.69 -0.05
C PRO A 295 16.99 29.56 -0.28
N GLU A 296 16.23 29.68 0.81
CA GLU A 296 14.78 29.63 0.76
C GLU A 296 14.21 30.72 -0.15
N GLY A 297 13.34 30.37 -1.08
CA GLY A 297 12.72 31.31 -2.02
C GLY A 297 13.44 31.45 -3.36
N THR A 298 14.53 30.70 -3.61
CA THR A 298 15.24 30.72 -4.90
C THR A 298 14.30 30.27 -6.03
N LYS A 299 14.17 31.08 -7.09
CA LYS A 299 13.37 30.76 -8.27
C LYS A 299 14.16 29.90 -9.23
N PHE A 300 13.49 28.88 -9.79
CA PHE A 300 14.07 27.94 -10.73
C PHE A 300 13.03 27.54 -11.79
N VAL A 301 13.42 27.54 -13.06
CA VAL A 301 12.54 27.13 -14.16
C VAL A 301 13.05 25.80 -14.72
N THR A 302 12.18 24.80 -14.69
CA THR A 302 12.46 23.45 -15.18
C THR A 302 12.38 23.34 -16.70
N LEU A 303 12.86 22.24 -17.28
CA LEU A 303 12.88 21.98 -18.73
C LEU A 303 11.50 22.06 -19.39
N ASP A 304 10.42 21.72 -18.67
CA ASP A 304 9.02 21.86 -19.11
C ASP A 304 8.51 23.31 -19.08
N GLY A 305 9.30 24.23 -18.53
CA GLY A 305 8.98 25.66 -18.47
C GLY A 305 8.23 26.09 -17.21
N GLU A 306 7.97 25.17 -16.26
CA GLU A 306 7.30 25.48 -15.00
C GLU A 306 8.26 26.15 -14.01
N GLU A 307 7.74 27.14 -13.24
CA GLU A 307 8.52 27.84 -12.22
C GLU A 307 8.34 27.17 -10.84
N HIS A 308 9.44 26.76 -10.24
CA HIS A 308 9.49 26.20 -8.89
C HIS A 308 10.20 27.15 -7.91
N THR A 309 9.85 27.03 -6.63
CA THR A 309 10.50 27.78 -5.57
C THR A 309 11.32 26.82 -4.71
N LEU A 310 12.64 26.89 -4.84
CA LEU A 310 13.58 26.04 -4.11
C LEU A 310 13.77 26.52 -2.68
N GLY A 311 14.21 25.62 -1.81
CA GLY A 311 14.51 25.91 -0.43
C GLY A 311 15.75 25.19 0.09
N SER A 312 16.03 25.37 1.38
CA SER A 312 17.22 24.83 2.05
C SER A 312 17.31 23.29 2.07
N SER A 313 16.20 22.60 1.79
CA SER A 313 16.15 21.13 1.67
C SER A 313 16.30 20.64 0.22
N ASP A 314 16.35 21.52 -0.76
CA ASP A 314 16.49 21.16 -2.16
C ASP A 314 17.96 21.21 -2.58
N LEU A 315 18.48 20.06 -2.99
CA LEU A 315 19.83 19.97 -3.54
C LEU A 315 19.80 20.41 -5.01
N SER A 316 20.74 21.27 -5.39
CA SER A 316 20.87 21.75 -6.75
C SER A 316 22.28 21.53 -7.28
N ILE A 317 22.37 21.28 -8.57
CA ILE A 317 23.62 21.33 -9.33
C ILE A 317 23.70 22.73 -9.93
N CYS A 318 24.76 23.44 -9.60
CA CYS A 318 24.95 24.84 -9.98
C CYS A 318 26.21 24.99 -10.82
N ASN A 319 26.22 26.00 -11.68
CA ASN A 319 27.48 26.58 -12.17
C ASN A 319 27.99 27.64 -11.16
N ALA A 320 29.00 28.44 -11.54
CA ALA A 320 29.55 29.47 -10.67
C ALA A 320 28.55 30.60 -10.32
N GLU A 321 27.46 30.75 -11.03
CA GLU A 321 26.53 31.87 -10.91
C GLU A 321 25.13 31.46 -10.47
N GLU A 322 24.58 30.34 -11.00
CA GLU A 322 23.16 29.99 -10.86
C GLU A 322 22.90 28.47 -10.79
N PRO A 323 21.76 28.02 -10.27
CA PRO A 323 21.35 26.62 -10.30
C PRO A 323 20.99 26.18 -11.73
N MET A 324 21.46 25.00 -12.15
CA MET A 324 21.23 24.39 -13.45
C MET A 324 20.26 23.22 -13.42
N CYS A 325 20.16 22.55 -12.26
CA CYS A 325 19.35 21.35 -12.13
C CYS A 325 18.89 21.16 -10.68
N ILE A 326 17.67 20.69 -10.45
CA ILE A 326 17.26 20.11 -9.17
C ILE A 326 17.87 18.70 -9.15
N ALA A 327 18.91 18.52 -8.36
CA ALA A 327 19.75 17.32 -8.36
C ALA A 327 18.93 16.03 -8.28
N GLY A 328 19.08 15.14 -9.24
CA GLY A 328 18.42 13.84 -9.31
C GLY A 328 16.91 13.90 -9.53
N VAL A 329 16.31 15.08 -9.75
CA VAL A 329 14.87 15.25 -9.95
C VAL A 329 14.56 15.78 -11.35
N PHE A 330 15.00 16.99 -11.68
CA PHE A 330 14.63 17.62 -12.95
C PHE A 330 15.65 18.67 -13.42
N GLY A 331 15.99 18.65 -14.73
CA GLY A 331 16.89 19.62 -15.34
C GLY A 331 16.29 21.02 -15.48
N GLY A 332 17.15 22.04 -15.55
CA GLY A 332 16.75 23.42 -15.79
C GLY A 332 16.71 23.78 -17.26
N LYS A 333 15.81 24.69 -17.64
CA LYS A 333 15.59 25.11 -19.02
C LYS A 333 16.81 25.76 -19.67
N GLY A 334 17.69 26.41 -18.90
CA GLY A 334 18.83 27.12 -19.43
C GLY A 334 20.10 26.30 -19.67
N SER A 335 20.15 25.04 -19.20
CA SER A 335 21.39 24.24 -19.19
C SER A 335 21.27 22.91 -19.95
N GLY A 336 20.14 22.62 -20.58
CA GLY A 336 19.93 21.42 -21.38
C GLY A 336 20.66 21.44 -22.72
N THR A 337 20.67 20.27 -23.39
CA THR A 337 21.29 20.11 -24.72
C THR A 337 20.28 20.41 -25.83
N TYR A 338 20.72 21.19 -26.83
CA TYR A 338 19.94 21.59 -28.00
C TYR A 338 20.69 21.23 -29.29
N GLU A 339 20.06 21.35 -30.44
CA GLU A 339 20.67 21.07 -31.73
C GLU A 339 21.97 21.93 -32.02
N THR A 340 22.05 23.06 -31.37
CA THR A 340 23.23 23.97 -31.47
C THR A 340 24.37 23.60 -30.54
N THR A 341 24.14 22.73 -29.55
CA THR A 341 25.14 22.30 -28.57
C THR A 341 26.28 21.54 -29.27
N ARG A 342 27.51 21.86 -28.95
CA ARG A 342 28.72 21.23 -29.48
C ARG A 342 29.61 20.63 -28.41
N ASN A 343 29.55 21.17 -27.22
CA ASN A 343 30.32 20.70 -26.08
C ASN A 343 29.39 20.32 -24.97
N VAL A 344 29.59 19.15 -24.37
CA VAL A 344 28.69 18.63 -23.33
C VAL A 344 29.46 18.22 -22.09
N VAL A 345 28.82 18.30 -20.95
CA VAL A 345 29.27 17.73 -19.68
C VAL A 345 28.28 16.65 -19.26
N LEU A 346 28.75 15.42 -19.27
CA LEU A 346 27.98 14.28 -18.73
C LEU A 346 28.15 14.21 -17.23
N GLU A 347 27.05 14.04 -16.54
CA GLU A 347 26.95 13.85 -15.09
C GLU A 347 26.53 12.40 -14.75
N SER A 348 27.15 11.84 -13.73
CA SER A 348 26.74 10.62 -13.07
C SER A 348 27.03 10.74 -11.58
N ALA A 349 26.00 10.68 -10.74
CA ALA A 349 26.12 10.97 -9.32
C ALA A 349 25.41 9.93 -8.44
N TYR A 350 25.73 9.94 -7.14
CA TYR A 350 24.97 9.25 -6.11
C TYR A 350 24.43 10.29 -5.12
N PHE A 351 23.12 10.51 -5.18
CA PHE A 351 22.41 11.39 -4.26
C PHE A 351 21.74 10.56 -3.17
N HIS A 352 21.68 11.11 -1.96
CA HIS A 352 21.05 10.43 -0.83
C HIS A 352 19.52 10.28 -1.04
N PRO A 353 18.96 9.07 -0.98
CA PRO A 353 17.56 8.78 -1.32
C PRO A 353 16.54 9.68 -0.63
N THR A 354 16.71 9.95 0.67
CA THR A 354 15.78 10.78 1.44
C THR A 354 15.71 12.23 0.94
N TRP A 355 16.85 12.81 0.49
CA TRP A 355 16.89 14.15 -0.03
C TRP A 355 16.11 14.26 -1.34
N ILE A 356 16.36 13.33 -2.26
CA ILE A 356 15.65 13.29 -3.56
C ILE A 356 14.16 13.11 -3.36
N ARG A 357 13.76 12.15 -2.49
CA ARG A 357 12.34 11.91 -2.18
C ARG A 357 11.63 13.13 -1.61
N LYS A 358 12.28 13.89 -0.73
CA LYS A 358 11.73 15.13 -0.16
C LYS A 358 11.55 16.20 -1.22
N SER A 359 12.56 16.44 -2.06
CA SER A 359 12.50 17.43 -3.15
C SER A 359 11.46 17.05 -4.20
N ALA A 360 11.46 15.80 -4.68
CA ALA A 360 10.49 15.31 -5.66
C ALA A 360 9.04 15.50 -5.16
N ARG A 361 8.75 15.12 -3.92
CA ARG A 361 7.42 15.30 -3.32
C ARG A 361 7.04 16.76 -3.11
N ARG A 362 8.00 17.59 -2.64
CA ARG A 362 7.76 19.03 -2.40
C ARG A 362 7.33 19.73 -3.67
N HIS A 363 7.97 19.40 -4.79
CA HIS A 363 7.69 20.03 -6.08
C HIS A 363 6.64 19.29 -6.92
N GLY A 364 6.15 18.14 -6.46
CA GLY A 364 5.21 17.32 -7.23
C GLY A 364 5.80 16.70 -8.50
N LEU A 365 7.13 16.55 -8.55
CA LEU A 365 7.88 16.05 -9.71
C LEU A 365 8.19 14.56 -9.52
N SER A 366 7.67 13.72 -10.41
CA SER A 366 7.97 12.29 -10.45
C SER A 366 8.59 11.96 -11.81
N THR A 367 9.88 11.60 -11.82
CA THR A 367 10.64 11.27 -13.02
C THR A 367 11.29 9.90 -12.87
N ASP A 368 11.66 9.27 -13.97
CA ASP A 368 12.43 8.02 -13.97
C ASP A 368 13.74 8.12 -13.17
N SER A 369 14.35 9.31 -13.18
CA SER A 369 15.53 9.64 -12.41
C SER A 369 15.23 9.69 -10.90
N SER A 370 14.25 10.49 -10.47
CA SER A 370 13.89 10.63 -9.07
C SER A 370 13.40 9.31 -8.49
N TYR A 371 12.66 8.51 -9.28
CA TYR A 371 12.17 7.19 -8.90
C TYR A 371 13.31 6.22 -8.54
N ARG A 372 14.43 6.26 -9.27
CA ARG A 372 15.61 5.44 -8.99
C ARG A 372 16.41 5.98 -7.81
N PHE A 373 16.73 7.26 -7.79
CA PHE A 373 17.51 7.87 -6.70
C PHE A 373 16.82 7.74 -5.34
N GLU A 374 15.49 7.96 -5.26
CA GLU A 374 14.75 7.87 -3.98
C GLU A 374 14.70 6.47 -3.38
N ARG A 375 14.96 5.44 -4.18
CA ARG A 375 15.04 4.02 -3.76
C ARG A 375 16.46 3.55 -3.49
N GLY A 376 17.43 4.28 -4.01
CA GLY A 376 18.86 3.95 -3.96
C GLY A 376 19.34 3.32 -5.25
N ILE A 377 20.52 3.75 -5.68
CA ILE A 377 21.22 3.25 -6.86
C ILE A 377 22.55 2.64 -6.45
N ASP A 378 23.28 2.04 -7.40
CA ASP A 378 24.61 1.49 -7.16
C ASP A 378 25.66 2.62 -6.99
N PRO A 379 26.18 2.87 -5.77
CA PRO A 379 27.19 3.89 -5.59
C PRO A 379 28.52 3.57 -6.30
N SER A 380 28.77 2.28 -6.60
CA SER A 380 29.98 1.83 -7.29
C SER A 380 29.83 1.89 -8.82
N GLY A 381 28.60 1.88 -9.33
CA GLY A 381 28.27 1.93 -10.75
C GLY A 381 28.48 3.28 -11.43
N THR A 382 28.55 4.35 -10.66
CA THR A 382 28.57 5.76 -11.13
C THR A 382 29.61 6.02 -12.24
N VAL A 383 30.89 5.71 -12.00
CA VAL A 383 31.98 5.94 -12.99
C VAL A 383 31.86 4.99 -14.17
N TYR A 384 31.41 3.75 -13.95
CA TYR A 384 31.19 2.81 -15.03
C TYR A 384 30.14 3.32 -16.03
N ALA A 385 28.98 3.74 -15.54
CA ALA A 385 27.91 4.29 -16.36
C ALA A 385 28.36 5.54 -17.13
N LEU A 386 29.11 6.42 -16.46
CA LEU A 386 29.67 7.63 -17.07
C LEU A 386 30.60 7.32 -18.23
N LYS A 387 31.48 6.33 -18.06
CA LYS A 387 32.42 5.91 -19.14
C LYS A 387 31.67 5.28 -20.32
N GLN A 388 30.65 4.46 -20.07
CA GLN A 388 29.80 3.90 -21.11
C GLN A 388 29.07 4.99 -21.91
N ALA A 389 28.50 5.98 -21.23
CA ALA A 389 27.87 7.13 -21.88
C ALA A 389 28.85 7.93 -22.72
N ALA A 390 30.06 8.17 -22.20
CA ALA A 390 31.08 8.90 -22.94
C ALA A 390 31.56 8.16 -24.19
N ILE A 391 31.73 6.83 -24.14
CA ILE A 391 32.06 6.01 -25.32
C ILE A 391 30.93 6.12 -26.36
N LEU A 392 29.69 6.02 -25.95
CA LEU A 392 28.53 6.15 -26.86
C LEU A 392 28.43 7.56 -27.47
N CYS A 393 28.71 8.62 -26.70
CA CYS A 393 28.76 9.98 -27.25
C CYS A 393 29.86 10.13 -28.29
N LYS A 394 31.04 9.53 -28.05
CA LYS A 394 32.12 9.51 -29.05
C LYS A 394 31.72 8.77 -30.32
N GLU A 395 31.05 7.64 -30.20
CA GLU A 395 30.61 6.80 -31.33
C GLU A 395 29.46 7.42 -32.13
N LEU A 396 28.43 7.92 -31.42
CA LEU A 396 27.15 8.31 -32.04
C LEU A 396 27.05 9.81 -32.33
N ALA A 397 27.78 10.65 -31.57
CA ALA A 397 27.80 12.10 -31.76
C ALA A 397 29.10 12.62 -32.33
N GLY A 398 30.09 11.76 -32.63
CA GLY A 398 31.40 12.14 -33.14
C GLY A 398 32.26 12.95 -32.14
N GLY A 399 31.87 13.01 -30.87
CA GLY A 399 32.49 13.76 -29.82
C GLY A 399 33.92 13.29 -29.47
N LYS A 400 34.68 14.17 -28.85
CA LYS A 400 36.00 13.91 -28.31
C LYS A 400 35.99 14.01 -26.80
N ILE A 401 36.45 13.00 -26.09
CA ILE A 401 36.54 13.00 -24.63
C ILE A 401 37.66 14.00 -24.25
N SER A 402 37.28 15.07 -23.53
CA SER A 402 38.12 16.26 -23.33
C SER A 402 38.68 16.44 -21.91
N MET A 403 38.53 15.43 -21.06
CA MET A 403 39.16 15.36 -19.73
C MET A 403 39.11 13.95 -19.18
N GLU A 404 40.00 13.66 -18.22
CA GLU A 404 39.83 12.48 -17.36
C GLU A 404 38.56 12.58 -16.54
N VAL A 405 37.99 11.43 -16.16
CA VAL A 405 36.80 11.42 -15.26
C VAL A 405 37.15 12.18 -13.98
N LYS A 406 36.41 13.26 -13.71
CA LYS A 406 36.44 13.94 -12.42
C LYS A 406 35.45 13.20 -11.49
N ASP A 407 35.98 12.49 -10.50
CA ASP A 407 35.20 11.73 -9.53
C ASP A 407 35.47 12.28 -8.12
N VAL A 408 34.46 12.87 -7.50
CA VAL A 408 34.50 13.39 -6.12
C VAL A 408 33.71 12.46 -5.24
N TYR A 409 34.39 11.66 -4.42
CA TYR A 409 33.81 10.65 -3.53
C TYR A 409 34.49 10.72 -2.16
N PRO A 410 34.13 11.72 -1.32
CA PRO A 410 34.81 11.98 -0.05
C PRO A 410 34.71 10.82 0.95
N GLU A 411 33.55 10.18 1.01
CA GLU A 411 33.26 9.09 1.94
C GLU A 411 32.72 7.89 1.16
N PRO A 412 33.59 6.95 0.75
CA PRO A 412 33.14 5.78 0.00
C PRO A 412 32.16 4.91 0.81
N ILE A 413 31.05 4.57 0.19
CA ILE A 413 30.05 3.66 0.74
C ILE A 413 30.58 2.23 0.62
N ALA A 414 30.76 1.57 1.76
CA ALA A 414 31.27 0.20 1.82
C ALA A 414 30.14 -0.81 1.58
N ASP A 415 30.52 -1.99 1.09
CA ASP A 415 29.64 -3.17 1.08
C ASP A 415 29.28 -3.58 2.51
N PHE A 416 28.09 -4.18 2.68
CA PHE A 416 27.62 -4.62 4.00
C PHE A 416 28.28 -5.93 4.43
N ASP A 417 28.71 -5.99 5.69
CA ASP A 417 29.26 -7.20 6.30
C ASP A 417 28.12 -8.04 6.90
N VAL A 418 27.97 -9.28 6.43
CA VAL A 418 26.96 -10.22 6.94
C VAL A 418 27.60 -11.55 7.31
N ASP A 419 27.43 -11.96 8.57
CA ASP A 419 27.83 -13.28 9.08
C ASP A 419 26.65 -14.25 9.00
N LEU A 420 26.65 -15.15 8.02
CA LEU A 420 25.58 -16.09 7.71
C LEU A 420 25.91 -17.49 8.22
N LYS A 421 25.19 -17.96 9.23
CA LYS A 421 25.31 -19.35 9.73
C LYS A 421 24.40 -20.31 8.94
N TYR A 422 24.95 -21.45 8.50
CA TYR A 422 24.18 -22.47 7.76
C TYR A 422 22.98 -23.00 8.57
N ALA A 423 23.17 -23.23 9.88
CA ALA A 423 22.09 -23.67 10.76
C ALA A 423 20.94 -22.65 10.84
N TYR A 424 21.25 -21.34 10.78
CA TYR A 424 20.25 -20.28 10.77
C TYR A 424 19.43 -20.30 9.48
N VAL A 425 20.07 -20.55 8.31
CA VAL A 425 19.36 -20.69 7.02
C VAL A 425 18.32 -21.82 7.10
N GLY A 426 18.72 -23.00 7.56
CA GLY A 426 17.82 -24.14 7.71
C GLY A 426 16.69 -23.89 8.70
N GLN A 427 17.00 -23.21 9.82
CA GLN A 427 16.01 -22.86 10.85
C GLN A 427 14.93 -21.89 10.32
N VAL A 428 15.34 -20.86 9.58
CA VAL A 428 14.41 -19.83 9.06
C VAL A 428 13.57 -20.37 7.90
N ILE A 429 14.19 -21.10 6.97
CA ILE A 429 13.49 -21.69 5.81
C ILE A 429 12.62 -22.89 6.23
N GLY A 430 12.99 -23.59 7.30
CA GLY A 430 12.32 -24.83 7.72
C GLY A 430 12.77 -26.06 6.91
N LYS A 431 13.82 -25.93 6.09
CA LYS A 431 14.41 -26.97 5.26
C LYS A 431 15.92 -26.82 5.23
N GLU A 432 16.64 -27.93 5.36
CA GLU A 432 18.08 -27.96 5.16
C GLU A 432 18.42 -27.80 3.68
N ILE A 433 19.14 -26.75 3.36
CA ILE A 433 19.70 -26.48 2.03
C ILE A 433 21.19 -26.77 2.11
N GLY A 434 21.72 -27.52 1.15
CA GLY A 434 23.14 -27.86 1.12
C GLY A 434 24.04 -26.61 1.09
N ASN A 435 25.13 -26.63 1.83
CA ASN A 435 26.07 -25.51 1.95
C ASN A 435 26.59 -25.03 0.58
N ASP A 436 26.88 -25.97 -0.32
CA ASP A 436 27.33 -25.65 -1.69
C ASP A 436 26.24 -24.92 -2.50
N VAL A 437 24.96 -25.24 -2.25
CA VAL A 437 23.81 -24.55 -2.90
C VAL A 437 23.71 -23.14 -2.37
N ILE A 438 23.80 -22.96 -1.06
CA ILE A 438 23.79 -21.63 -0.40
C ILE A 438 24.91 -20.77 -0.97
N LYS A 439 26.16 -21.30 -0.98
CA LYS A 439 27.32 -20.59 -1.51
C LYS A 439 27.16 -20.22 -2.97
N ARG A 440 26.67 -21.16 -3.80
CA ARG A 440 26.42 -20.91 -5.23
C ARG A 440 25.40 -19.79 -5.44
N ILE A 441 24.31 -19.79 -4.69
CA ILE A 441 23.27 -18.76 -4.81
C ILE A 441 23.81 -17.39 -4.43
N VAL A 442 24.41 -17.24 -3.23
CA VAL A 442 24.90 -15.93 -2.80
C VAL A 442 25.99 -15.38 -3.73
N THR A 443 26.87 -16.26 -4.25
CA THR A 443 27.90 -15.86 -5.20
C THR A 443 27.30 -15.43 -6.55
N SER A 444 26.29 -16.15 -7.05
CA SER A 444 25.60 -15.79 -8.32
C SER A 444 24.83 -14.48 -8.20
N LEU A 445 24.37 -14.11 -7.00
CA LEU A 445 23.76 -12.82 -6.70
C LEU A 445 24.77 -11.67 -6.52
N GLY A 446 26.07 -11.95 -6.72
CA GLY A 446 27.14 -10.94 -6.63
C GLY A 446 27.67 -10.69 -5.22
N MET A 447 27.25 -11.45 -4.22
CA MET A 447 27.79 -11.37 -2.87
C MET A 447 29.19 -12.02 -2.83
N LYS A 448 30.14 -11.36 -2.20
CA LYS A 448 31.51 -11.88 -2.11
C LYS A 448 31.70 -12.66 -0.82
N VAL A 449 32.09 -13.92 -0.94
CA VAL A 449 32.51 -14.73 0.22
C VAL A 449 33.91 -14.30 0.63
N VAL A 450 34.05 -13.74 1.82
CA VAL A 450 35.32 -13.29 2.41
C VAL A 450 35.98 -14.45 3.15
N GLU A 451 35.20 -15.17 3.95
CA GLU A 451 35.64 -16.34 4.68
C GLU A 451 34.55 -17.42 4.67
N GLU A 452 34.97 -18.66 4.59
CA GLU A 452 34.12 -19.85 4.65
C GLU A 452 34.57 -20.74 5.75
N THR A 453 33.67 -21.14 6.64
CA THR A 453 33.91 -22.07 7.74
C THR A 453 32.94 -23.25 7.66
N ASN A 454 33.13 -24.26 8.50
CA ASN A 454 32.15 -25.34 8.59
C ASN A 454 30.79 -24.90 9.17
N GLU A 455 30.71 -23.75 9.80
CA GLU A 455 29.48 -23.21 10.43
C GLU A 455 28.76 -22.20 9.58
N GLY A 456 29.44 -21.53 8.63
CA GLY A 456 28.81 -20.49 7.81
C GLY A 456 29.76 -19.73 6.91
N LEU A 457 29.25 -18.61 6.38
CA LEU A 457 29.93 -17.70 5.45
C LEU A 457 30.01 -16.30 6.03
N GLN A 458 31.17 -15.66 5.91
CA GLN A 458 31.29 -14.21 6.04
C GLN A 458 31.14 -13.58 4.65
N LEU A 459 30.16 -12.73 4.49
CA LEU A 459 29.77 -12.14 3.21
C LEU A 459 30.03 -10.64 3.20
N LYS A 460 30.47 -10.15 2.06
CA LYS A 460 30.34 -8.75 1.64
C LYS A 460 29.20 -8.65 0.65
N VAL A 461 28.12 -8.00 1.07
CA VAL A 461 26.94 -7.76 0.24
C VAL A 461 27.10 -6.41 -0.44
N PRO A 462 27.01 -6.35 -1.79
CA PRO A 462 27.19 -5.09 -2.52
C PRO A 462 26.21 -4.01 -2.07
N ALA A 463 26.71 -2.77 -1.96
CA ALA A 463 25.94 -1.63 -1.48
C ALA A 463 24.70 -1.26 -2.34
N TYR A 464 24.61 -1.75 -3.58
CA TYR A 464 23.42 -1.58 -4.41
C TYR A 464 22.22 -2.45 -3.95
N ARG A 465 22.44 -3.48 -3.11
CA ARG A 465 21.39 -4.24 -2.44
C ARG A 465 21.05 -3.55 -1.12
N VAL A 466 20.33 -2.44 -1.24
CA VAL A 466 20.09 -1.50 -0.14
C VAL A 466 19.37 -2.09 1.07
N ASP A 467 18.61 -3.15 0.89
CA ASP A 467 17.79 -3.84 1.90
C ASP A 467 18.45 -5.12 2.47
N VAL A 468 19.55 -5.61 1.85
CA VAL A 468 20.18 -6.88 2.25
C VAL A 468 21.34 -6.60 3.19
N GLN A 469 21.05 -6.36 4.47
CA GLN A 469 22.03 -5.93 5.47
C GLN A 469 22.15 -6.90 6.65
N ARG A 470 21.23 -7.84 6.82
CA ARG A 470 21.14 -8.76 7.94
C ARG A 470 21.14 -10.22 7.45
N PRO A 471 21.47 -11.19 8.32
CA PRO A 471 21.42 -12.62 7.94
C PRO A 471 20.05 -13.05 7.41
N CYS A 472 18.95 -12.55 7.97
CA CYS A 472 17.60 -12.89 7.49
C CYS A 472 17.32 -12.37 6.07
N ASP A 473 17.87 -11.22 5.72
CA ASP A 473 17.70 -10.65 4.38
C ASP A 473 18.46 -11.52 3.34
N VAL A 474 19.64 -12.01 3.71
CA VAL A 474 20.38 -12.97 2.85
C VAL A 474 19.64 -14.31 2.74
N VAL A 475 18.96 -14.77 3.80
CA VAL A 475 18.12 -15.98 3.73
C VAL A 475 16.96 -15.78 2.76
N GLU A 476 16.33 -14.61 2.72
CA GLU A 476 15.28 -14.25 1.75
C GLU A 476 15.83 -14.32 0.32
N GLU A 477 17.00 -13.75 0.07
CA GLU A 477 17.68 -13.80 -1.23
C GLU A 477 17.98 -15.24 -1.66
N ILE A 478 18.43 -16.09 -0.72
CA ILE A 478 18.65 -17.51 -0.99
C ILE A 478 17.34 -18.20 -1.34
N LEU A 479 16.28 -17.96 -0.59
CA LEU A 479 15.00 -18.65 -0.76
C LEU A 479 14.30 -18.29 -2.07
N ARG A 480 14.33 -17.01 -2.49
CA ARG A 480 13.73 -16.60 -3.76
C ARG A 480 14.44 -17.22 -4.99
N ILE A 481 15.75 -17.42 -4.94
CA ILE A 481 16.51 -18.06 -6.03
C ILE A 481 16.42 -19.60 -5.94
N TYR A 482 16.40 -20.16 -4.72
CA TYR A 482 16.16 -21.58 -4.51
C TYR A 482 14.76 -21.99 -4.95
N GLY A 483 13.79 -21.12 -4.78
CA GLY A 483 12.38 -21.25 -5.13
C GLY A 483 11.50 -21.66 -3.95
N TYR A 484 10.53 -20.82 -3.62
CA TYR A 484 9.58 -21.04 -2.52
C TYR A 484 8.83 -22.37 -2.63
N ASN A 485 8.48 -22.78 -3.86
CA ASN A 485 7.75 -24.03 -4.12
C ASN A 485 8.60 -25.30 -3.91
N ASN A 486 9.91 -25.16 -3.72
CA ASN A 486 10.83 -26.26 -3.44
C ASN A 486 10.93 -26.54 -1.92
N VAL A 487 10.22 -25.79 -1.10
CA VAL A 487 10.10 -26.01 0.35
C VAL A 487 8.79 -26.74 0.62
N GLU A 488 8.87 -27.95 1.16
CA GLU A 488 7.70 -28.77 1.47
C GLU A 488 6.90 -28.16 2.63
N ILE A 489 5.59 -28.10 2.47
CA ILE A 489 4.68 -27.71 3.56
C ILE A 489 4.60 -28.88 4.55
N PRO A 490 5.00 -28.67 5.83
CA PRO A 490 4.93 -29.73 6.82
C PRO A 490 3.49 -30.17 7.08
N THR A 491 3.25 -31.48 7.12
CA THR A 491 1.93 -32.05 7.41
C THR A 491 1.56 -31.96 8.90
N GLN A 492 2.52 -31.62 9.76
CA GLN A 492 2.34 -31.52 11.21
C GLN A 492 3.02 -30.26 11.75
N LEU A 493 2.27 -29.46 12.47
CA LEU A 493 2.81 -28.37 13.25
C LEU A 493 3.19 -28.88 14.65
N LYS A 494 4.48 -28.76 15.01
CA LYS A 494 4.95 -29.04 16.37
C LYS A 494 4.94 -27.71 17.14
N SER A 495 4.02 -27.60 18.11
CA SER A 495 3.93 -26.44 18.99
C SER A 495 3.95 -26.87 20.45
N SER A 496 4.62 -26.11 21.32
CA SER A 496 4.48 -26.27 22.77
C SER A 496 3.27 -25.45 23.22
N LEU A 497 2.20 -26.16 23.60
CA LEU A 497 0.94 -25.55 24.08
C LEU A 497 0.93 -25.37 25.62
N THR A 498 2.09 -25.44 26.27
CA THR A 498 2.19 -25.41 27.75
C THR A 498 2.27 -24.02 28.35
N VAL A 499 2.47 -22.99 27.55
CA VAL A 499 2.57 -21.59 28.01
C VAL A 499 1.21 -20.94 27.82
N HIS A 500 0.57 -20.57 28.95
CA HIS A 500 -0.65 -19.76 28.95
C HIS A 500 -0.32 -18.40 29.55
N GLY A 501 -0.44 -17.37 28.75
CA GLY A 501 -0.23 -15.97 29.16
C GLY A 501 -1.50 -15.29 29.67
N ASP A 502 -1.34 -14.06 30.12
CA ASP A 502 -2.49 -13.21 30.49
C ASP A 502 -3.38 -12.93 29.27
N GLU A 503 -2.81 -12.88 28.05
CA GLU A 503 -3.53 -12.74 26.77
C GLU A 503 -4.46 -13.91 26.48
N ASP A 504 -4.03 -15.15 26.73
CA ASP A 504 -4.89 -16.33 26.57
C ASP A 504 -6.12 -16.27 27.51
N ARG A 505 -5.90 -15.77 28.73
CA ARG A 505 -6.96 -15.59 29.69
C ARG A 505 -7.95 -14.51 29.23
N GLU A 506 -7.43 -13.41 28.74
CA GLU A 506 -8.25 -12.31 28.20
C GLU A 506 -9.12 -12.81 27.05
N HIS A 507 -8.51 -13.48 26.08
CA HIS A 507 -9.24 -14.05 24.94
C HIS A 507 -10.32 -15.06 25.34
N LYS A 508 -10.03 -15.91 26.33
CA LYS A 508 -11.05 -16.83 26.89
C LYS A 508 -12.23 -16.09 27.53
N LEU A 509 -11.97 -14.99 28.22
CA LEU A 509 -13.02 -14.19 28.84
C LEU A 509 -13.84 -13.43 27.78
N GLU A 510 -13.22 -12.93 26.74
CA GLU A 510 -13.90 -12.31 25.59
C GLU A 510 -14.83 -13.32 24.90
N THR A 511 -14.31 -14.50 24.59
CA THR A 511 -15.12 -15.58 23.99
C THR A 511 -16.28 -15.95 24.89
N LEU A 512 -16.04 -16.10 26.20
CA LEU A 512 -17.06 -16.48 27.18
C LEU A 512 -18.22 -15.47 27.25
N VAL A 513 -17.90 -14.19 27.22
CA VAL A 513 -18.90 -13.10 27.27
C VAL A 513 -19.55 -12.92 25.90
N GLY A 514 -18.78 -13.02 24.80
CA GLY A 514 -19.28 -12.95 23.44
C GLY A 514 -20.34 -14.05 23.16
N GLU A 515 -20.05 -15.31 23.53
CA GLU A 515 -21.00 -16.42 23.42
C GLU A 515 -22.28 -16.18 24.23
N GLN A 516 -22.15 -15.60 25.44
CA GLN A 516 -23.32 -15.25 26.25
C GLN A 516 -24.18 -14.18 25.58
N LEU A 517 -23.54 -13.16 24.99
CA LEU A 517 -24.24 -12.09 24.27
C LEU A 517 -24.92 -12.61 22.99
N VAL A 518 -24.23 -13.41 22.21
CA VAL A 518 -24.80 -14.07 21.02
C VAL A 518 -25.98 -14.96 21.41
N GLY A 519 -25.85 -15.78 22.48
CA GLY A 519 -26.94 -16.59 23.04
C GLY A 519 -28.12 -15.74 23.54
N SER A 520 -27.93 -14.47 23.83
CA SER A 520 -28.95 -13.49 24.23
C SER A 520 -29.51 -12.68 23.03
N GLY A 521 -29.12 -13.02 21.80
CA GLY A 521 -29.63 -12.42 20.57
C GLY A 521 -28.90 -11.16 20.12
N PHE A 522 -27.67 -10.93 20.59
CA PHE A 522 -26.82 -9.88 20.08
C PHE A 522 -26.08 -10.35 18.83
N ASN A 523 -25.79 -9.40 17.95
CA ASN A 523 -24.86 -9.55 16.84
C ASN A 523 -23.56 -8.79 17.15
N GLU A 524 -22.44 -9.43 16.92
CA GLU A 524 -21.15 -8.77 17.00
C GLU A 524 -20.95 -7.86 15.79
N ILE A 525 -20.44 -6.67 16.05
CA ILE A 525 -20.05 -5.70 15.02
C ILE A 525 -18.58 -5.35 15.17
N LEU A 526 -17.97 -4.93 14.08
CA LEU A 526 -16.59 -4.45 14.05
C LEU A 526 -16.55 -3.15 13.26
N ASN A 527 -16.14 -2.06 13.91
CA ASN A 527 -16.05 -0.75 13.31
C ASN A 527 -14.61 -0.27 13.23
N ASN A 528 -14.35 0.70 12.32
CA ASN A 528 -13.03 1.29 12.16
C ASN A 528 -12.60 2.02 13.46
N SER A 529 -11.32 1.89 13.80
CA SER A 529 -10.71 2.67 14.89
C SER A 529 -10.55 4.16 14.55
N LEU A 530 -10.56 4.51 13.26
CA LEU A 530 -10.55 5.90 12.80
C LEU A 530 -11.98 6.43 12.67
N THR A 531 -12.18 7.69 13.08
CA THR A 531 -13.50 8.31 13.17
C THR A 531 -13.45 9.81 12.83
N LYS A 532 -14.63 10.45 12.76
CA LYS A 532 -14.77 11.86 12.46
C LYS A 532 -14.51 12.72 13.70
N VAL A 533 -13.71 13.76 13.57
CA VAL A 533 -13.50 14.77 14.62
C VAL A 533 -14.82 15.42 15.06
N ALA A 534 -15.69 15.71 14.10
CA ALA A 534 -16.98 16.36 14.34
C ALA A 534 -17.92 15.60 15.31
N TYR A 535 -17.75 14.28 15.49
CA TYR A 535 -18.56 13.52 16.44
C TYR A 535 -18.27 13.87 17.89
N TYR A 536 -17.13 14.44 18.19
CA TYR A 536 -16.64 14.74 19.53
C TYR A 536 -16.82 16.23 19.92
N GLU A 537 -17.28 17.06 18.99
CA GLU A 537 -17.54 18.46 19.25
C GLU A 537 -18.63 18.66 20.32
N GLY A 538 -18.32 19.45 21.35
CA GLY A 538 -19.26 19.75 22.45
C GLY A 538 -19.43 18.64 23.49
N LEU A 539 -18.62 17.57 23.41
CA LEU A 539 -18.62 16.52 24.44
C LEU A 539 -17.76 16.90 25.63
N ASN A 540 -18.24 16.62 26.86
CA ASN A 540 -17.56 17.01 28.10
C ASN A 540 -16.47 16.01 28.55
N ASN A 541 -16.63 14.73 28.21
CA ASN A 541 -15.70 13.67 28.63
C ASN A 541 -14.67 13.31 27.52
N TYR A 542 -14.84 13.84 26.31
CA TYR A 542 -14.02 13.55 25.15
C TYR A 542 -13.55 14.87 24.53
N THR A 543 -12.51 15.46 25.15
CA THR A 543 -12.01 16.78 24.74
C THR A 543 -11.00 16.68 23.62
N GLU A 544 -10.88 17.75 22.85
CA GLU A 544 -9.93 17.82 21.73
C GLU A 544 -8.48 17.60 22.16
N ASP A 545 -8.13 18.03 23.38
CA ASP A 545 -6.78 17.89 23.94
C ASP A 545 -6.40 16.44 24.27
N THR A 546 -7.38 15.55 24.39
CA THR A 546 -7.17 14.13 24.67
C THR A 546 -7.30 13.25 23.42
N CYS A 547 -7.58 13.85 22.24
CA CYS A 547 -7.74 13.13 20.97
C CYS A 547 -6.39 12.76 20.34
N VAL A 548 -6.31 11.56 19.79
CA VAL A 548 -5.22 11.12 18.93
C VAL A 548 -5.57 11.50 17.50
N LYS A 549 -5.05 12.63 17.02
CA LYS A 549 -5.28 13.14 15.66
C LYS A 549 -4.26 12.61 14.68
N LEU A 550 -4.68 12.31 13.45
CA LEU A 550 -3.80 11.92 12.36
C LEU A 550 -3.19 13.15 11.69
N MET A 551 -1.91 13.11 11.39
CA MET A 551 -1.21 14.19 10.66
C MET A 551 -1.69 14.30 9.21
N ASN A 552 -1.89 13.17 8.53
CA ASN A 552 -2.27 13.09 7.13
C ASN A 552 -3.43 12.10 6.94
N PRO A 553 -4.67 12.46 7.33
CA PRO A 553 -5.82 11.58 7.18
C PRO A 553 -6.18 11.41 5.70
N LEU A 554 -6.60 10.20 5.31
CA LEU A 554 -7.09 9.92 3.95
C LEU A 554 -8.34 10.72 3.60
N SER A 555 -9.16 11.05 4.60
CA SER A 555 -10.34 11.91 4.46
C SER A 555 -10.66 12.59 5.80
N ALA A 556 -11.48 13.64 5.78
CA ALA A 556 -11.99 14.29 6.99
C ALA A 556 -12.81 13.33 7.88
N ASP A 557 -13.36 12.28 7.31
CA ASP A 557 -14.13 11.24 8.02
C ASP A 557 -13.26 10.28 8.85
N LEU A 558 -11.94 10.31 8.64
CA LEU A 558 -10.95 9.43 9.28
C LEU A 558 -9.84 10.25 9.96
N GLY A 559 -10.19 11.41 10.54
CA GLY A 559 -9.24 12.40 11.04
C GLY A 559 -8.62 12.10 12.41
N MET A 560 -9.22 11.19 13.21
CA MET A 560 -8.74 10.85 14.55
C MET A 560 -9.03 9.41 14.94
N MET A 561 -8.34 8.91 15.94
CA MET A 561 -8.66 7.62 16.56
C MET A 561 -9.80 7.76 17.58
N ARG A 562 -10.69 6.77 17.64
CA ARG A 562 -11.88 6.77 18.50
C ARG A 562 -11.54 6.75 19.99
N GLN A 563 -12.24 7.57 20.78
CA GLN A 563 -12.17 7.56 22.24
C GLN A 563 -13.32 6.78 22.90
N THR A 564 -14.36 6.45 22.13
CA THR A 564 -15.48 5.60 22.51
C THR A 564 -15.96 4.79 21.33
N LEU A 565 -16.54 3.65 21.58
CA LEU A 565 -17.14 2.79 20.55
C LEU A 565 -18.52 3.27 20.10
N LEU A 566 -19.13 4.26 20.82
CA LEU A 566 -20.50 4.74 20.59
C LEU A 566 -20.78 5.07 19.14
N PHE A 567 -19.93 5.89 18.50
CA PHE A 567 -20.23 6.47 17.19
C PHE A 567 -20.19 5.43 16.07
N GLY A 568 -19.22 4.50 16.07
CA GLY A 568 -19.17 3.39 15.10
C GLY A 568 -20.41 2.51 15.19
N GLY A 569 -20.88 2.22 16.42
CA GLY A 569 -22.14 1.50 16.63
C GLY A 569 -23.38 2.27 16.16
N LEU A 570 -23.43 3.60 16.35
CA LEU A 570 -24.52 4.44 15.82
C LEU A 570 -24.54 4.47 14.29
N GLU A 571 -23.38 4.50 13.63
CA GLU A 571 -23.28 4.36 12.16
C GLU A 571 -23.82 3.01 11.70
N SER A 572 -23.48 1.94 12.41
CA SER A 572 -23.97 0.58 12.12
C SER A 572 -25.48 0.48 12.33
N LEU A 573 -26.03 1.06 13.40
CA LEU A 573 -27.46 1.13 13.65
C LEU A 573 -28.18 1.92 12.54
N SER A 574 -27.66 3.07 12.17
CA SER A 574 -28.19 3.93 11.11
C SER A 574 -28.25 3.19 9.76
N ARG A 575 -27.16 2.50 9.41
CA ARG A 575 -27.08 1.69 8.19
C ARG A 575 -28.14 0.61 8.13
N ASN A 576 -28.39 -0.06 9.26
CA ASN A 576 -29.41 -1.11 9.36
C ASN A 576 -30.83 -0.52 9.38
N ALA A 577 -31.08 0.57 10.11
CA ALA A 577 -32.35 1.26 10.15
C ALA A 577 -32.80 1.74 8.74
N ASN A 578 -31.86 2.26 7.93
CA ASN A 578 -32.10 2.61 6.54
C ASN A 578 -32.46 1.41 5.64
N ARG A 579 -32.16 0.18 6.10
CA ARG A 579 -32.53 -1.07 5.44
C ARG A 579 -33.75 -1.74 6.07
N GLN A 580 -34.53 -0.97 6.84
CA GLN A 580 -35.76 -1.42 7.54
C GLN A 580 -35.51 -2.41 8.70
N ASN A 581 -34.27 -2.59 9.14
CA ASN A 581 -33.93 -3.39 10.33
C ASN A 581 -33.83 -2.45 11.54
N GLN A 582 -34.90 -2.38 12.35
CA GLN A 582 -34.98 -1.40 13.44
C GLN A 582 -34.82 -1.99 14.85
N ASN A 583 -34.98 -3.31 14.99
CA ASN A 583 -34.92 -4.01 16.27
C ASN A 583 -33.56 -4.68 16.40
N LEU A 584 -32.59 -3.98 16.99
CA LEU A 584 -31.18 -4.38 16.94
C LEU A 584 -30.58 -4.49 18.33
N ARG A 585 -29.75 -5.50 18.51
CA ARG A 585 -28.84 -5.69 19.65
C ARG A 585 -27.45 -5.94 19.10
N PHE A 586 -26.55 -5.01 19.35
CA PHE A 586 -25.16 -5.09 18.89
C PHE A 586 -24.19 -5.08 20.07
N PHE A 587 -23.05 -5.75 19.88
CA PHE A 587 -21.91 -5.60 20.76
C PHE A 587 -20.61 -5.52 19.96
N GLU A 588 -19.60 -4.88 20.53
CA GLU A 588 -18.25 -4.76 19.96
C GLU A 588 -17.22 -4.81 21.06
N PHE A 589 -16.21 -5.69 20.92
CA PHE A 589 -14.94 -5.54 21.62
C PHE A 589 -14.02 -4.69 20.77
N GLY A 590 -13.50 -3.58 21.30
CA GLY A 590 -12.67 -2.67 20.55
C GLY A 590 -11.80 -1.78 21.41
N ASN A 591 -10.72 -1.27 20.83
CA ASN A 591 -9.81 -0.38 21.52
C ASN A 591 -10.26 1.08 21.40
N CYS A 592 -10.07 1.83 22.46
CA CYS A 592 -10.25 3.28 22.57
C CYS A 592 -8.90 3.91 22.86
N TYR A 593 -8.63 5.09 22.28
CA TYR A 593 -7.31 5.71 22.25
C TYR A 593 -7.35 7.10 22.86
N HIS A 594 -6.35 7.43 23.68
CA HIS A 594 -6.27 8.72 24.36
C HIS A 594 -4.85 9.30 24.28
N TYR A 595 -4.77 10.62 24.14
CA TYR A 595 -3.53 11.37 24.23
C TYR A 595 -3.44 12.07 25.60
N HIS A 596 -2.25 12.06 26.20
CA HIS A 596 -1.94 12.63 27.49
C HIS A 596 -0.77 13.62 27.35
N ALA A 597 -1.06 14.89 27.21
CA ALA A 597 -0.06 15.92 27.03
C ALA A 597 0.94 16.02 28.20
N ASP A 598 0.48 15.72 29.44
CA ASP A 598 1.30 15.67 30.65
C ASP A 598 2.35 14.57 30.68
N LYS A 599 2.22 13.57 29.81
CA LYS A 599 3.14 12.42 29.67
C LYS A 599 4.00 12.50 28.41
N ALA A 600 3.91 13.59 27.67
CA ALA A 600 4.72 13.78 26.46
C ALA A 600 6.21 13.86 26.83
N ASP A 601 7.02 13.04 26.13
CA ASP A 601 8.45 12.88 26.37
C ASP A 601 9.13 12.79 24.99
N GLU A 602 10.10 13.67 24.71
CA GLU A 602 10.80 13.71 23.43
C GLU A 602 11.61 12.43 23.18
N GLU A 603 12.16 11.83 24.24
CA GLU A 603 12.92 10.57 24.13
C GLU A 603 12.00 9.33 23.96
N SER A 604 10.73 9.44 24.35
CA SER A 604 9.77 8.35 24.29
C SER A 604 8.35 8.84 23.96
N PRO A 605 8.11 9.27 22.70
CA PRO A 605 6.83 9.87 22.28
C PRO A 605 5.60 9.00 22.55
N ILE A 606 5.76 7.67 22.55
CA ILE A 606 4.67 6.71 22.79
C ILE A 606 4.07 6.84 24.20
N LYS A 607 4.81 7.30 25.20
CA LYS A 607 4.31 7.48 26.58
C LYS A 607 3.11 8.43 26.68
N ALA A 608 2.98 9.35 25.73
CA ALA A 608 1.86 10.27 25.65
C ALA A 608 0.55 9.61 25.20
N TYR A 609 0.58 8.37 24.76
CA TYR A 609 -0.60 7.68 24.24
C TYR A 609 -1.00 6.52 25.14
N SER A 610 -2.30 6.29 25.27
CA SER A 610 -2.83 5.11 25.93
C SER A 610 -3.91 4.46 25.09
N GLU A 611 -3.98 3.13 25.21
CA GLU A 611 -4.95 2.28 24.56
C GLU A 611 -5.63 1.43 25.63
N GLU A 612 -6.95 1.47 25.66
CA GLU A 612 -7.77 0.64 26.54
C GLU A 612 -8.81 -0.12 25.74
N LYS A 613 -8.94 -1.42 26.00
CA LYS A 613 -9.99 -2.25 25.39
C LYS A 613 -11.31 -2.04 26.11
N HIS A 614 -12.37 -1.88 25.34
CA HIS A 614 -13.74 -1.71 25.78
C HIS A 614 -14.65 -2.80 25.20
N LEU A 615 -15.72 -3.12 25.92
CA LEU A 615 -16.88 -3.85 25.43
C LEU A 615 -18.05 -2.88 25.38
N ALA A 616 -18.61 -2.68 24.22
CA ALA A 616 -19.78 -1.84 24.03
C ALA A 616 -21.03 -2.67 23.67
N LEU A 617 -22.18 -2.23 24.18
CA LEU A 617 -23.49 -2.81 23.88
C LEU A 617 -24.43 -1.70 23.37
N TRP A 618 -25.20 -2.02 22.32
CA TRP A 618 -26.28 -1.16 21.82
C TRP A 618 -27.58 -1.93 21.71
N LEU A 619 -28.67 -1.31 22.19
CA LEU A 619 -30.01 -1.81 22.08
C LEU A 619 -30.91 -0.74 21.48
N THR A 620 -31.73 -1.09 20.49
CA THR A 620 -32.72 -0.17 19.90
C THR A 620 -33.94 -0.93 19.37
N GLY A 621 -35.06 -0.23 19.31
CA GLY A 621 -36.32 -0.78 18.82
C GLY A 621 -37.03 -1.67 19.82
N LYS A 622 -37.71 -2.71 19.32
CA LYS A 622 -38.51 -3.64 20.14
C LYS A 622 -37.66 -4.73 20.75
N ARG A 623 -37.87 -4.99 22.02
CA ARG A 623 -37.36 -6.18 22.72
C ARG A 623 -38.11 -7.42 22.25
N VAL A 624 -39.46 -7.31 22.14
CA VAL A 624 -40.35 -8.37 21.66
C VAL A 624 -41.27 -7.77 20.59
N GLU A 625 -41.31 -8.39 19.42
CA GLU A 625 -42.29 -8.02 18.40
C GLU A 625 -43.67 -8.60 18.72
N GLY A 626 -44.70 -7.79 18.52
CA GLY A 626 -46.08 -8.13 18.77
C GLY A 626 -46.51 -9.34 17.97
N SER A 627 -47.21 -10.23 18.63
CA SER A 627 -47.82 -11.44 18.06
C SER A 627 -49.23 -11.65 18.65
N TRP A 628 -49.89 -12.68 18.18
CA TRP A 628 -51.24 -13.01 18.72
C TRP A 628 -51.27 -13.36 20.22
N ILE A 629 -50.09 -13.69 20.81
CA ILE A 629 -49.97 -14.03 22.24
C ILE A 629 -49.21 -13.01 23.07
N HIS A 630 -48.47 -12.13 22.41
CA HIS A 630 -47.65 -11.14 23.09
C HIS A 630 -47.86 -9.72 22.51
N PRO A 631 -48.01 -8.67 23.33
CA PRO A 631 -47.93 -7.30 22.87
C PRO A 631 -46.50 -6.93 22.49
N ASP A 632 -46.37 -5.85 21.71
CA ASP A 632 -45.09 -5.21 21.49
C ASP A 632 -44.46 -4.75 22.81
N GLU A 633 -43.21 -5.07 23.00
CA GLU A 633 -42.41 -4.60 24.12
C GLU A 633 -41.17 -3.84 23.61
N GLN A 634 -41.01 -2.61 24.05
CA GLN A 634 -39.85 -1.78 23.67
C GLN A 634 -38.64 -2.18 24.50
N SER A 635 -37.44 -2.02 23.91
CA SER A 635 -36.17 -2.10 24.66
C SER A 635 -36.13 -1.01 25.72
N SER A 636 -35.42 -1.27 26.81
CA SER A 636 -35.36 -0.37 27.93
C SER A 636 -34.00 -0.32 28.59
N PHE A 637 -33.81 0.72 29.41
CA PHE A 637 -32.61 0.83 30.24
C PHE A 637 -32.44 -0.36 31.18
N TYR A 638 -33.56 -0.90 31.71
CA TYR A 638 -33.53 -2.06 32.62
C TYR A 638 -33.09 -3.34 31.93
N GLU A 639 -33.45 -3.49 30.67
CA GLU A 639 -32.96 -4.61 29.84
C GLU A 639 -31.45 -4.51 29.65
N LEU A 640 -30.93 -3.34 29.24
CA LEU A 640 -29.49 -3.10 29.08
C LEU A 640 -28.74 -3.38 30.38
N ASN A 641 -29.24 -2.81 31.50
CA ASN A 641 -28.64 -3.06 32.81
C ASN A 641 -28.63 -4.54 33.19
N GLY A 642 -29.71 -5.29 32.86
CA GLY A 642 -29.76 -6.74 33.07
C GLY A 642 -28.60 -7.47 32.35
N TYR A 643 -28.33 -7.13 31.08
CA TYR A 643 -27.20 -7.70 30.34
C TYR A 643 -25.84 -7.33 30.96
N VAL A 644 -25.66 -6.09 31.39
CA VAL A 644 -24.43 -5.65 32.06
C VAL A 644 -24.21 -6.38 33.39
N GLN A 645 -25.28 -6.55 34.20
CA GLN A 645 -25.20 -7.31 35.45
C GLN A 645 -24.87 -8.81 35.19
N ASN A 646 -25.44 -9.38 34.14
CA ASN A 646 -25.14 -10.76 33.75
C ASN A 646 -23.69 -10.94 33.31
N ILE A 647 -23.11 -9.94 32.65
CA ILE A 647 -21.69 -9.93 32.28
C ILE A 647 -20.82 -9.90 33.55
N PHE A 648 -21.14 -9.02 34.53
CA PHE A 648 -20.40 -8.97 35.79
C PHE A 648 -20.48 -10.29 36.55
N ALA A 649 -21.67 -10.88 36.61
CA ALA A 649 -21.87 -12.18 37.25
C ALA A 649 -21.08 -13.29 36.54
N ARG A 650 -21.07 -13.30 35.19
CA ARG A 650 -20.34 -14.28 34.38
C ARG A 650 -18.84 -14.18 34.57
N LEU A 651 -18.33 -12.96 34.73
CA LEU A 651 -16.94 -12.69 35.02
C LEU A 651 -16.55 -12.94 36.50
N GLY A 652 -17.51 -13.32 37.35
CA GLY A 652 -17.29 -13.58 38.77
C GLY A 652 -16.96 -12.31 39.56
N ILE A 653 -17.41 -11.14 39.11
CA ILE A 653 -17.18 -9.87 39.81
C ILE A 653 -18.20 -9.69 40.93
N PRO A 654 -17.80 -9.68 42.21
CA PRO A 654 -18.73 -9.53 43.34
C PRO A 654 -19.38 -8.15 43.31
N ALA A 655 -20.71 -8.11 43.47
CA ALA A 655 -21.48 -6.86 43.53
C ALA A 655 -20.95 -5.86 44.58
N GLY A 656 -20.40 -6.33 45.68
CA GLY A 656 -19.80 -5.49 46.73
C GLY A 656 -18.48 -4.78 46.30
N LEU A 657 -17.92 -5.07 45.18
CA LEU A 657 -16.76 -4.34 44.63
C LEU A 657 -17.18 -3.15 43.76
N LEU A 658 -18.46 -3.05 43.39
CA LEU A 658 -18.98 -2.08 42.46
C LEU A 658 -19.78 -0.99 43.21
N VAL A 659 -19.58 0.25 42.79
CA VAL A 659 -20.28 1.45 43.30
C VAL A 659 -21.01 2.08 42.12
N TYR A 660 -22.31 2.38 42.31
CA TYR A 660 -23.16 2.94 41.27
C TYR A 660 -23.48 4.41 41.59
N GLU A 661 -23.23 5.27 40.58
CA GLU A 661 -23.54 6.70 40.69
C GLU A 661 -24.21 7.19 39.41
N LYS A 662 -24.83 8.36 39.47
CA LYS A 662 -25.31 9.06 38.29
C LYS A 662 -24.12 9.48 37.42
N SER A 663 -24.17 9.24 36.13
CA SER A 663 -23.18 9.75 35.16
C SER A 663 -23.54 11.19 34.75
N GLU A 664 -22.53 12.00 34.55
CA GLU A 664 -22.64 13.37 34.02
C GLU A 664 -22.11 13.45 32.56
N ASN A 665 -21.80 12.33 31.93
CA ASN A 665 -21.32 12.25 30.59
C ASN A 665 -22.46 12.66 29.61
N ASN A 666 -22.24 13.71 28.86
CA ASN A 666 -23.26 14.30 27.99
C ASN A 666 -23.56 13.54 26.69
N ILE A 667 -22.90 12.40 26.46
CA ILE A 667 -23.33 11.46 25.42
C ILE A 667 -24.67 10.81 25.80
N PHE A 668 -25.08 10.90 27.07
CA PHE A 668 -26.33 10.35 27.58
C PHE A 668 -27.30 11.47 28.03
N THR A 669 -28.57 11.23 27.85
CA THR A 669 -29.63 11.99 28.52
C THR A 669 -29.76 11.57 29.95
N TYR A 670 -29.66 10.26 30.19
CA TYR A 670 -29.66 9.67 31.54
C TYR A 670 -28.74 8.44 31.54
N ALA A 671 -27.88 8.31 32.53
CA ALA A 671 -26.95 7.19 32.64
C ALA A 671 -26.53 6.90 34.10
N LEU A 672 -26.10 5.66 34.30
CA LEU A 672 -25.37 5.18 35.46
C LEU A 672 -23.90 5.00 35.13
N LYS A 673 -23.07 5.41 36.05
CA LYS A 673 -21.64 5.17 36.12
C LYS A 673 -21.36 4.11 37.16
N VAL A 674 -20.63 3.07 36.77
CA VAL A 674 -20.20 1.97 37.63
C VAL A 674 -18.73 2.09 37.89
N MET A 675 -18.32 2.18 39.16
CA MET A 675 -16.93 2.31 39.57
C MET A 675 -16.50 1.12 40.44
N ASN A 676 -15.21 0.81 40.42
CA ASN A 676 -14.64 -0.01 41.47
C ASN A 676 -14.49 0.77 42.81
N ARG A 677 -14.18 0.12 43.93
CA ARG A 677 -13.97 0.79 45.23
C ARG A 677 -12.81 1.82 45.21
N GLY A 678 -11.88 1.73 44.23
CA GLY A 678 -10.79 2.69 44.06
C GLY A 678 -11.17 3.93 43.26
N GLY A 679 -12.45 4.06 42.84
CA GLY A 679 -12.97 5.21 42.10
C GLY A 679 -12.72 5.13 40.56
N LYS A 680 -12.10 4.03 40.04
CA LYS A 680 -11.94 3.87 38.59
C LYS A 680 -13.29 3.45 37.98
N VAL A 681 -13.74 4.17 36.95
CA VAL A 681 -14.91 3.83 36.14
C VAL A 681 -14.65 2.53 35.40
N VAL A 682 -15.55 1.57 35.53
CA VAL A 682 -15.48 0.26 34.86
C VAL A 682 -16.61 0.05 33.88
N ALA A 683 -17.71 0.81 34.00
CA ALA A 683 -18.77 0.86 33.01
C ALA A 683 -19.55 2.17 33.09
N GLU A 684 -20.09 2.62 31.96
CA GLU A 684 -21.15 3.63 31.87
C GLU A 684 -22.27 3.06 30.98
N LEU A 685 -23.52 3.22 31.42
CA LEU A 685 -24.66 2.73 30.67
C LEU A 685 -25.85 3.66 30.78
N GLY A 686 -26.56 3.88 29.70
CA GLY A 686 -27.64 4.83 29.70
C GLY A 686 -28.39 4.95 28.38
N TYR A 687 -29.21 5.97 28.31
CA TYR A 687 -29.96 6.38 27.13
C TYR A 687 -29.16 7.44 26.39
N VAL A 688 -28.82 7.17 25.12
CA VAL A 688 -28.04 8.07 24.29
C VAL A 688 -28.78 9.39 24.07
N ALA A 689 -28.08 10.50 24.21
CA ALA A 689 -28.64 11.84 24.09
C ALA A 689 -29.35 12.04 22.73
N ASP A 690 -30.54 12.60 22.77
CA ASP A 690 -31.42 12.81 21.60
C ASP A 690 -30.74 13.58 20.47
N GLY A 691 -29.92 14.57 20.78
CA GLY A 691 -29.15 15.31 19.78
C GLY A 691 -28.19 14.43 19.01
N ILE A 692 -27.43 13.60 19.71
CA ILE A 692 -26.48 12.66 19.11
C ILE A 692 -27.23 11.65 18.24
N ARG A 693 -28.24 10.99 18.79
CA ARG A 693 -29.05 9.99 18.08
C ARG A 693 -29.64 10.52 16.77
N LYS A 694 -30.20 11.74 16.78
CA LYS A 694 -30.81 12.40 15.63
C LYS A 694 -29.79 12.72 14.54
N ASN A 695 -28.55 13.06 14.90
CA ASN A 695 -27.47 13.32 13.93
C ASN A 695 -27.15 12.08 13.08
N PHE A 696 -27.45 10.87 13.57
CA PHE A 696 -27.34 9.62 12.83
C PHE A 696 -28.64 9.18 12.14
N GLY A 697 -29.68 10.04 12.14
CA GLY A 697 -30.98 9.71 11.51
C GLY A 697 -31.79 8.63 12.24
N LEU A 698 -31.43 8.31 13.49
CA LEU A 698 -32.12 7.28 14.27
C LEU A 698 -33.39 7.84 14.94
N THR A 699 -34.55 7.25 14.65
CA THR A 699 -35.85 7.64 15.23
C THR A 699 -36.15 6.95 16.55
N ASN A 700 -35.74 5.69 16.69
CA ASN A 700 -35.94 4.90 17.92
C ASN A 700 -34.94 5.32 19.01
N GLU A 701 -35.31 5.07 20.26
CA GLU A 701 -34.41 5.19 21.39
C GLU A 701 -33.22 4.23 21.25
N VAL A 702 -32.05 4.68 21.67
CA VAL A 702 -30.82 3.88 21.69
C VAL A 702 -30.29 3.83 23.10
N PHE A 703 -30.17 2.63 23.62
CA PHE A 703 -29.54 2.35 24.91
C PHE A 703 -28.12 1.86 24.64
N PHE A 704 -27.17 2.43 25.33
CA PHE A 704 -25.74 2.18 25.13
C PHE A 704 -25.05 1.88 26.46
N ALA A 705 -24.21 0.87 26.47
CA ALA A 705 -23.31 0.57 27.59
C ALA A 705 -21.88 0.50 27.07
N ASP A 706 -20.98 1.16 27.76
CA ASP A 706 -19.53 1.14 27.57
C ASP A 706 -18.87 0.53 28.81
N LEU A 707 -18.25 -0.62 28.64
CA LEU A 707 -17.56 -1.36 29.69
C LEU A 707 -16.05 -1.31 29.42
N ASN A 708 -15.28 -0.68 30.29
CA ASN A 708 -13.83 -0.70 30.22
C ASN A 708 -13.31 -2.11 30.49
N TRP A 709 -13.10 -2.89 29.43
CA TRP A 709 -12.71 -4.29 29.49
C TRP A 709 -11.36 -4.49 30.18
N THR A 710 -10.40 -3.64 29.88
CA THR A 710 -9.07 -3.63 30.52
C THR A 710 -9.16 -3.47 32.04
N ALA A 711 -10.10 -2.64 32.53
CA ALA A 711 -10.32 -2.45 33.95
C ALA A 711 -11.12 -3.60 34.59
N LEU A 712 -12.10 -4.13 33.87
CA LEU A 712 -12.94 -5.25 34.34
C LEU A 712 -12.14 -6.53 34.56
N ILE A 713 -11.25 -6.88 33.64
CA ILE A 713 -10.40 -8.08 33.75
C ILE A 713 -9.59 -8.06 35.04
N LYS A 714 -9.14 -6.88 35.48
CA LYS A 714 -8.40 -6.71 36.74
C LYS A 714 -9.25 -7.02 37.99
N LEU A 715 -10.58 -6.93 37.87
CA LEU A 715 -11.52 -7.23 38.95
C LEU A 715 -11.96 -8.72 38.96
N THR A 716 -11.70 -9.45 37.89
CA THR A 716 -12.10 -10.87 37.78
C THR A 716 -11.30 -11.71 38.76
N SER A 717 -11.97 -12.67 39.41
CA SER A 717 -11.31 -13.64 40.28
C SER A 717 -10.35 -14.52 39.46
N LYS A 718 -9.13 -14.75 40.00
CA LYS A 718 -8.20 -15.77 39.49
C LYS A 718 -8.49 -17.18 40.06
N LYS A 719 -9.52 -17.29 40.93
CA LYS A 719 -9.93 -18.58 41.53
C LYS A 719 -10.87 -19.31 40.56
N ASP A 720 -10.74 -20.60 40.56
CA ASP A 720 -11.64 -21.48 39.82
C ASP A 720 -13.06 -21.40 40.42
N ILE A 721 -14.03 -21.71 39.55
CA ILE A 721 -15.43 -21.76 39.97
C ILE A 721 -15.61 -22.94 40.92
N GLU A 722 -16.04 -22.66 42.17
CA GLU A 722 -16.39 -23.65 43.13
C GLU A 722 -17.87 -24.02 43.01
N PHE A 723 -18.16 -25.30 42.79
CA PHE A 723 -19.53 -25.79 42.87
C PHE A 723 -20.00 -25.78 44.33
N LYS A 724 -21.20 -25.21 44.56
CA LYS A 724 -21.91 -25.35 45.84
C LYS A 724 -23.27 -26.01 45.60
N GLU A 725 -23.60 -27.00 46.43
CA GLU A 725 -24.88 -27.63 46.40
C GLU A 725 -26.01 -26.60 46.66
N ILE A 726 -27.11 -26.75 45.95
CA ILE A 726 -28.32 -25.95 46.21
C ILE A 726 -28.86 -26.31 47.60
N SER A 727 -29.16 -25.29 48.39
CA SER A 727 -29.70 -25.51 49.73
C SER A 727 -30.95 -26.35 49.69
N LYS A 728 -31.00 -27.38 50.57
CA LYS A 728 -32.15 -28.26 50.76
C LYS A 728 -33.28 -27.62 51.58
N PHE A 729 -33.00 -26.46 52.18
CA PHE A 729 -33.94 -25.76 53.05
C PHE A 729 -34.63 -24.62 52.28
N PRO A 730 -35.99 -24.51 52.44
CA PRO A 730 -36.77 -23.55 51.66
C PRO A 730 -36.43 -22.10 52.04
N ALA A 731 -36.43 -21.24 51.04
CA ALA A 731 -36.37 -19.79 51.24
C ALA A 731 -37.79 -19.27 51.68
N VAL A 732 -37.77 -18.20 52.44
CA VAL A 732 -39.00 -17.52 52.91
C VAL A 732 -39.01 -16.10 52.33
N SER A 733 -40.11 -15.75 51.67
CA SER A 733 -40.40 -14.43 51.12
C SER A 733 -41.26 -13.59 52.04
N ARG A 734 -40.93 -12.32 52.26
CA ARG A 734 -41.70 -11.36 53.02
C ARG A 734 -41.74 -10.02 52.32
N ASP A 735 -42.93 -9.45 52.21
CA ASP A 735 -43.19 -8.18 51.53
C ASP A 735 -43.37 -7.06 52.55
N LEU A 736 -42.82 -5.90 52.20
CA LEU A 736 -43.09 -4.65 52.91
C LEU A 736 -43.44 -3.56 51.91
N ALA A 737 -44.51 -2.83 52.17
CA ALA A 737 -44.84 -1.61 51.47
C ALA A 737 -44.23 -0.43 52.26
N LEU A 738 -43.18 0.18 51.71
CA LEU A 738 -42.39 1.25 52.35
C LEU A 738 -42.80 2.60 51.79
N LEU A 739 -43.32 3.50 52.61
CA LEU A 739 -43.51 4.91 52.26
C LEU A 739 -42.22 5.67 52.56
N LEU A 740 -41.64 6.26 51.51
CA LEU A 740 -40.30 6.88 51.53
C LEU A 740 -40.34 8.27 50.92
N ASP A 741 -39.38 9.11 51.25
CA ASP A 741 -39.12 10.37 50.51
C ASP A 741 -38.72 10.04 49.06
N LYS A 742 -39.11 10.88 48.11
CA LYS A 742 -38.79 10.71 46.70
C LYS A 742 -37.32 10.54 46.37
N GLU A 743 -36.46 11.19 47.17
CA GLU A 743 -35.03 11.18 47.01
C GLU A 743 -34.34 9.88 47.46
N VAL A 744 -35.03 9.09 48.33
CA VAL A 744 -34.47 7.80 48.79
C VAL A 744 -34.42 6.82 47.65
N LEU A 745 -33.25 6.33 47.30
CA LEU A 745 -33.06 5.38 46.23
C LEU A 745 -33.24 3.93 46.69
N PHE A 746 -33.66 3.03 45.81
CA PHE A 746 -33.81 1.62 46.17
C PHE A 746 -32.48 0.99 46.65
N LYS A 747 -31.34 1.43 46.12
CA LYS A 747 -30.00 1.03 46.57
C LYS A 747 -29.79 1.28 48.08
N ASP A 748 -30.38 2.35 48.60
CA ASP A 748 -30.25 2.70 50.02
C ASP A 748 -31.04 1.74 50.89
N VAL A 749 -32.23 1.34 50.41
CA VAL A 749 -33.03 0.30 51.06
C VAL A 749 -32.28 -1.04 51.10
N VAL A 750 -31.69 -1.43 49.95
CA VAL A 750 -30.88 -2.67 49.85
C VAL A 750 -29.65 -2.59 50.78
N ALA A 751 -28.96 -1.46 50.81
CA ALA A 751 -27.78 -1.26 51.68
C ALA A 751 -28.15 -1.40 53.17
N VAL A 752 -29.22 -0.73 53.60
CA VAL A 752 -29.70 -0.82 54.99
C VAL A 752 -30.15 -2.23 55.34
N ALA A 753 -30.89 -2.90 54.47
CA ALA A 753 -31.36 -4.30 54.65
C ALA A 753 -30.18 -5.29 54.77
N THR A 754 -29.22 -5.21 53.86
CA THR A 754 -28.05 -6.10 53.83
C THR A 754 -27.12 -5.86 55.03
N GLN A 755 -27.01 -4.60 55.51
CA GLN A 755 -26.28 -4.29 56.75
C GLN A 755 -26.99 -4.85 57.99
N THR A 756 -28.32 -4.86 57.97
CA THR A 756 -29.15 -5.32 59.08
C THR A 756 -29.07 -6.84 59.25
N GLU A 757 -29.17 -7.55 58.15
CA GLU A 757 -29.12 -9.01 58.13
C GLU A 757 -28.13 -9.50 57.04
N LYS A 758 -26.94 -9.93 57.49
CA LYS A 758 -25.84 -10.34 56.54
C LYS A 758 -25.83 -11.77 56.16
N LYS A 759 -26.45 -12.65 56.90
CA LYS A 759 -26.34 -14.09 56.73
C LYS A 759 -27.57 -14.71 56.09
N LEU A 760 -28.74 -14.35 56.62
CA LEU A 760 -30.00 -14.99 56.24
C LEU A 760 -30.73 -14.22 55.12
N LEU A 761 -30.47 -12.93 54.90
CA LEU A 761 -31.07 -12.18 53.82
C LEU A 761 -30.27 -12.50 52.52
N LYS A 762 -30.93 -13.17 51.63
CA LYS A 762 -30.32 -13.59 50.32
C LYS A 762 -30.60 -12.60 49.22
N LYS A 763 -31.80 -11.98 49.18
CA LYS A 763 -32.17 -11.07 48.09
C LYS A 763 -33.15 -9.99 48.61
N VAL A 764 -33.09 -8.82 48.02
CA VAL A 764 -34.05 -7.74 48.18
C VAL A 764 -34.54 -7.34 46.80
N GLU A 765 -35.84 -7.42 46.56
CA GLU A 765 -36.43 -7.16 45.26
C GLU A 765 -37.48 -6.06 45.36
N LEU A 766 -37.45 -5.12 44.41
CA LEU A 766 -38.47 -4.11 44.22
C LEU A 766 -39.44 -4.61 43.13
N PHE A 767 -40.71 -4.85 43.52
CA PHE A 767 -41.69 -5.37 42.57
C PHE A 767 -42.78 -4.35 42.20
N ASP A 768 -42.94 -3.28 42.97
CA ASP A 768 -43.83 -2.17 42.59
C ASP A 768 -43.31 -0.81 43.10
N VAL A 769 -43.53 0.22 42.30
CA VAL A 769 -43.25 1.63 42.64
C VAL A 769 -44.47 2.46 42.36
N TYR A 770 -45.03 3.04 43.41
CA TYR A 770 -46.20 3.88 43.27
C TYR A 770 -45.89 5.33 43.64
N GLU A 771 -46.13 6.23 42.69
CA GLU A 771 -46.07 7.68 42.84
C GLU A 771 -47.42 8.23 42.34
N GLY A 772 -48.35 8.53 43.25
CA GLY A 772 -49.69 8.99 42.87
C GLY A 772 -50.37 9.86 43.89
N LYS A 773 -51.55 10.37 43.49
CA LYS A 773 -52.37 11.32 44.25
C LYS A 773 -52.78 10.87 45.66
N ASN A 774 -52.70 9.59 46.00
CA ASN A 774 -53.05 9.00 47.29
C ASN A 774 -51.90 8.93 48.29
N LEU A 775 -50.70 9.56 47.94
CA LEU A 775 -49.55 9.65 48.82
C LEU A 775 -49.37 11.08 49.29
N PRO A 776 -48.76 11.29 50.47
CA PRO A 776 -48.32 12.60 50.90
C PRO A 776 -47.38 13.22 49.86
N GLN A 777 -47.45 14.56 49.76
CA GLN A 777 -46.59 15.31 48.82
C GLN A 777 -45.10 15.06 49.14
N GLY A 778 -44.29 14.76 48.11
CA GLY A 778 -42.86 14.47 48.29
C GLY A 778 -42.57 13.01 48.67
N LYS A 779 -43.57 12.16 48.78
CA LYS A 779 -43.42 10.73 49.13
C LYS A 779 -43.63 9.81 47.90
N LYS A 780 -43.04 8.63 47.96
CA LYS A 780 -43.28 7.46 47.06
C LYS A 780 -43.42 6.19 47.85
N SER A 781 -44.03 5.19 47.29
CA SER A 781 -44.17 3.87 47.89
C SER A 781 -43.38 2.82 47.12
N TYR A 782 -42.53 2.11 47.82
CA TYR A 782 -41.85 0.92 47.30
C TYR A 782 -42.49 -0.34 47.90
N ALA A 783 -42.92 -1.27 47.03
CA ALA A 783 -43.25 -2.60 47.44
C ALA A 783 -42.01 -3.52 47.27
N VAL A 784 -41.45 -3.92 48.40
CA VAL A 784 -40.16 -4.58 48.49
C VAL A 784 -40.31 -5.98 49.03
N ASN A 785 -39.78 -6.97 48.33
CA ASN A 785 -39.74 -8.34 48.77
C ASN A 785 -38.36 -8.67 49.37
N PHE A 786 -38.34 -9.33 50.53
CA PHE A 786 -37.12 -9.76 51.23
C PHE A 786 -37.12 -11.30 51.23
N ILE A 787 -36.10 -11.89 50.61
CA ILE A 787 -35.93 -13.36 50.55
C ILE A 787 -34.91 -13.76 51.60
N LEU A 788 -35.40 -14.53 52.57
CA LEU A 788 -34.61 -15.04 53.68
C LEU A 788 -34.39 -16.56 53.52
N GLN A 789 -33.18 -17.03 53.76
CA GLN A 789 -32.83 -18.46 53.69
C GLN A 789 -31.63 -18.75 54.60
N ASP A 790 -31.73 -19.88 55.34
CA ASP A 790 -30.60 -20.49 56.00
C ASP A 790 -30.16 -21.69 55.18
N GLU A 791 -28.87 -21.79 54.91
CA GLU A 791 -28.30 -22.90 54.10
C GLU A 791 -28.28 -24.21 54.90
N ASN A 792 -28.36 -24.16 56.24
CA ASN A 792 -28.16 -25.27 57.15
C ASN A 792 -29.40 -25.71 57.89
N ALA A 793 -30.47 -24.92 57.89
CA ALA A 793 -31.67 -25.21 58.64
C ALA A 793 -32.93 -24.52 58.10
N THR A 794 -34.12 -25.06 58.33
CA THR A 794 -35.37 -24.35 58.06
C THR A 794 -35.59 -23.20 59.00
N LEU A 795 -35.87 -22.02 58.51
CA LEU A 795 -36.13 -20.83 59.31
C LEU A 795 -37.45 -21.01 60.10
N LYS A 796 -37.40 -20.66 61.39
CA LYS A 796 -38.57 -20.69 62.27
C LYS A 796 -39.26 -19.31 62.24
N ASP A 797 -40.60 -19.27 62.39
CA ASP A 797 -41.41 -18.05 62.31
C ASP A 797 -40.91 -16.96 63.26
N LYS A 798 -40.54 -17.33 64.48
CA LYS A 798 -39.95 -16.36 65.46
C LYS A 798 -38.64 -15.73 64.98
N GLN A 799 -37.83 -16.46 64.24
CA GLN A 799 -36.60 -15.93 63.66
C GLN A 799 -36.90 -14.94 62.52
N ILE A 800 -37.86 -15.32 61.66
CA ILE A 800 -38.28 -14.48 60.54
C ILE A 800 -38.88 -13.20 61.04
N GLU A 801 -39.82 -13.25 62.04
CA GLU A 801 -40.42 -12.05 62.66
C GLU A 801 -39.38 -11.16 63.28
N SER A 802 -38.40 -11.69 64.02
CA SER A 802 -37.32 -10.91 64.62
C SER A 802 -36.49 -10.19 63.59
N ILE A 803 -36.15 -10.85 62.45
CA ILE A 803 -35.42 -10.25 61.37
C ILE A 803 -36.23 -9.14 60.69
N MET A 804 -37.52 -9.39 60.44
CA MET A 804 -38.39 -8.39 59.80
C MET A 804 -38.57 -7.17 60.68
N GLN A 805 -38.75 -7.33 61.98
CA GLN A 805 -38.84 -6.22 62.98
C GLN A 805 -37.52 -5.38 62.98
N LYS A 806 -36.34 -6.03 62.91
CA LYS A 806 -35.07 -5.32 62.85
C LYS A 806 -34.94 -4.57 61.52
N LEU A 807 -35.35 -5.16 60.40
CA LEU A 807 -35.36 -4.53 59.09
C LEU A 807 -36.23 -3.28 59.10
N ILE A 808 -37.48 -3.39 59.59
CA ILE A 808 -38.43 -2.29 59.69
C ILE A 808 -37.84 -1.17 60.55
N ALA A 809 -37.32 -1.49 61.76
CA ALA A 809 -36.74 -0.52 62.66
C ALA A 809 -35.55 0.22 62.03
N ASN A 810 -34.63 -0.47 61.32
CA ASN A 810 -33.47 0.13 60.72
C ASN A 810 -33.81 0.93 59.44
N LEU A 811 -34.80 0.46 58.65
CA LEU A 811 -35.29 1.21 57.49
C LEU A 811 -35.96 2.50 57.93
N LYS A 812 -36.79 2.45 59.00
CA LYS A 812 -37.41 3.62 59.63
C LYS A 812 -36.33 4.61 60.20
N GLY A 813 -35.35 4.07 60.93
CA GLY A 813 -34.36 4.92 61.63
C GLY A 813 -33.36 5.56 60.65
N LYS A 814 -32.95 4.89 59.56
CA LYS A 814 -31.93 5.36 58.62
C LYS A 814 -32.51 6.09 57.41
N LEU A 815 -33.68 5.72 56.95
CA LEU A 815 -34.28 6.22 55.70
C LEU A 815 -35.63 6.90 55.90
N GLY A 816 -36.09 7.03 57.14
CA GLY A 816 -37.42 7.60 57.43
C GLY A 816 -38.58 6.79 56.84
N ALA A 817 -38.37 5.48 56.57
CA ALA A 817 -39.40 4.63 55.95
C ALA A 817 -40.55 4.37 56.89
N GLU A 818 -41.76 4.56 56.43
CA GLU A 818 -42.99 4.20 57.10
C GLU A 818 -43.67 3.02 56.44
N LEU A 819 -44.28 2.14 57.20
CA LEU A 819 -45.07 1.06 56.63
C LEU A 819 -46.42 1.61 56.15
N ARG A 820 -46.78 1.23 54.94
CA ARG A 820 -48.07 1.58 54.30
C ARG A 820 -49.06 0.47 54.48
#